data_8c895858748cc1eb7ad81cf003ff17a3
#
_entry.id   8c895858748cc1eb7ad81cf003ff17a3
#
_cell.length_a   1.000
_cell.length_b   1.000
_cell.length_c   1.000
_cell.angle_alpha   90.00
_cell.angle_beta   90.00
_cell.angle_gamma   90.00
#
_symmetry.space_group_name_H-M   'P 1'
#
loop_
_entity.id
_entity.type
_entity.pdbx_description
1 polymer ?
#
loop_
_entity_poly.entity_id
_entity_poly.type
_entity_poly.pdbx_seq_one_letter_code
_entity_poly.pdbx_strand_id
1 'polypeptide(L)'
;MVRGGKRPDRRRRRGIRDYPMWLAATVAVGLLVLPWVIALVLAPHHHLDATVVGILAAVSIPLSGLWLTWVTVAKGGGSGALATGLSMAQVADQIAVAIGKQWADEAAVRRLNDPYPLPVSWNADTSLTDSWDSLVKLASSGAGWPLPPPAGTWAPGPDDLAGQDGELVEVLTRVPTGRLVVLGEPGAGKTMLMVRLVLDLLARRAAGGPVPFLTSIASWNPVKQGLRDWLGAQLLIDHPGLAGPPADRAEPTHAAALLASGLILPVLDGLDEIPEQVRGPAIGRINDALRPGEQVVVTSRIRQYRDAVRPQEGIEVTVRAAAAIELRPLDVAVVRSYLCDDAAGPVAKARWDPVFAVLGTDAPAGQALRTPLMVGLARAIYNPRPGESAGTLRDPAELCDPALGGQTEAESLLYDAFIPAAYRDHITGRWTARQAEPWLVLLARHLEQTIGNPDLAWWQLNDLVPARAPARGTRISAGGLASGIMLGLSSGFGFGFLLGFVFGPVFGLKFPDQYPWTGLMARIAHGIVPGVVFGYLGALVGGPGGGLEAKPSDLARVTSCTAVLARDRKVALLYLLVSGIALGLVGGFLFGLVRELTLGVVGGLAAGLVLGFGLSAARTAWPSYVLARGELALRHLLPWSLMDFLADAHRRGVLRQAGAVYQFRHIELQHRLATRKAPKTDPSQRL
;
A
#
# COMPACT_ATOMS: atom_id res chain seq x y z
N MET A 1 1.16 30.08 56.36
CA MET A 1 2.12 30.72 55.43
C MET A 1 2.58 29.67 54.39
N VAL A 2 1.94 29.62 53.25
CA VAL A 2 2.37 28.76 52.11
C VAL A 2 2.44 29.66 50.89
N ARG A 3 3.65 29.84 50.37
CA ARG A 3 3.96 30.69 49.22
C ARG A 3 3.48 30.00 47.91
N GLY A 4 2.54 30.65 47.23
CA GLY A 4 2.12 30.28 45.87
C GLY A 4 3.21 30.61 44.85
N GLY A 5 3.76 29.58 44.22
CA GLY A 5 4.64 29.72 43.06
C GLY A 5 3.81 29.96 41.80
N LYS A 6 3.92 31.14 41.19
CA LYS A 6 3.41 31.44 39.86
C LYS A 6 4.20 30.64 38.84
N ARG A 7 3.55 29.77 38.06
CA ARG A 7 4.11 29.13 36.85
C ARG A 7 4.24 30.22 35.74
N PRO A 8 5.34 30.24 34.98
CA PRO A 8 5.50 31.18 33.87
C PRO A 8 4.55 30.78 32.71
N ASP A 9 3.80 31.76 32.27
CA ASP A 9 2.89 31.73 31.12
C ASP A 9 3.70 31.48 29.85
N ARG A 10 3.71 30.22 29.35
CA ARG A 10 4.29 29.89 28.04
C ARG A 10 3.34 30.41 26.97
N ARG A 11 3.60 31.61 26.46
CA ARG A 11 2.99 32.13 25.23
C ARG A 11 3.15 31.06 24.11
N ARG A 12 2.06 30.34 23.81
CA ARG A 12 1.96 29.43 22.66
C ARG A 12 2.24 30.25 21.38
N ARG A 13 3.32 29.96 20.69
CA ARG A 13 3.52 30.41 19.30
C ARG A 13 2.43 29.71 18.47
N ARG A 14 1.42 30.45 18.03
CA ARG A 14 0.40 29.96 17.11
C ARG A 14 1.09 29.58 15.80
N GLY A 15 0.98 28.31 15.38
CA GLY A 15 1.45 27.84 14.10
C GLY A 15 0.54 28.33 12.96
N ILE A 16 1.04 28.36 11.73
CA ILE A 16 0.31 28.81 10.53
C ILE A 16 -0.99 28.02 10.30
N ARG A 17 -1.08 26.78 10.81
CA ARG A 17 -2.27 25.92 10.76
C ARG A 17 -3.47 26.48 11.54
N ASP A 18 -3.25 27.36 12.51
CA ASP A 18 -4.29 27.90 13.37
C ASP A 18 -5.00 29.14 12.77
N TYR A 19 -4.52 29.64 11.62
CA TYR A 19 -5.14 30.79 10.98
C TYR A 19 -6.30 30.38 10.05
N PRO A 20 -7.44 31.11 10.09
CA PRO A 20 -8.58 30.84 9.21
C PRO A 20 -8.24 31.09 7.73
N MET A 21 -8.95 30.38 6.82
CA MET A 21 -8.69 30.50 5.37
C MET A 21 -8.86 31.94 4.83
N TRP A 22 -9.76 32.73 5.41
CA TRP A 22 -9.93 34.12 4.97
C TRP A 22 -8.67 34.96 5.24
N LEU A 23 -7.93 34.68 6.31
CA LEU A 23 -6.66 35.39 6.60
C LEU A 23 -5.59 35.04 5.56
N ALA A 24 -5.53 33.77 5.11
CA ALA A 24 -4.64 33.36 4.03
C ALA A 24 -5.01 34.01 2.70
N ALA A 25 -6.30 34.14 2.42
CA ALA A 25 -6.79 34.87 1.24
C ALA A 25 -6.46 36.35 1.33
N THR A 26 -6.60 36.98 2.51
CA THR A 26 -6.25 38.39 2.73
C THR A 26 -4.75 38.64 2.51
N VAL A 27 -3.89 37.74 2.97
CA VAL A 27 -2.43 37.81 2.72
C VAL A 27 -2.11 37.65 1.22
N ALA A 28 -2.81 36.72 0.53
CA ALA A 28 -2.64 36.54 -0.91
C ALA A 28 -3.07 37.78 -1.70
N VAL A 29 -4.18 38.41 -1.32
CA VAL A 29 -4.65 39.68 -1.89
C VAL A 29 -3.67 40.82 -1.55
N GLY A 30 -3.14 40.84 -0.33
CA GLY A 30 -2.10 41.79 0.07
C GLY A 30 -0.82 41.67 -0.79
N LEU A 31 -0.35 40.46 -1.00
CA LEU A 31 0.82 40.17 -1.88
C LEU A 31 0.55 40.54 -3.35
N LEU A 32 -0.71 40.45 -3.78
CA LEU A 32 -1.12 40.87 -5.12
C LEU A 32 -1.20 42.39 -5.26
N VAL A 33 -1.78 43.09 -4.30
CA VAL A 33 -2.16 44.51 -4.39
C VAL A 33 -1.08 45.45 -3.84
N LEU A 34 -0.36 45.04 -2.76
CA LEU A 34 0.60 45.90 -2.08
C LEU A 34 1.73 46.42 -2.99
N PRO A 35 2.33 45.62 -3.89
CA PRO A 35 3.35 46.12 -4.82
C PRO A 35 2.82 47.21 -5.75
N TRP A 36 1.56 47.13 -6.16
CA TRP A 36 0.90 48.12 -7.01
C TRP A 36 0.61 49.40 -6.25
N VAL A 37 0.16 49.30 -4.98
CA VAL A 37 -0.06 50.47 -4.13
C VAL A 37 1.28 51.19 -3.86
N ILE A 38 2.33 50.45 -3.54
CA ILE A 38 3.66 50.99 -3.33
C ILE A 38 4.16 51.70 -4.59
N ALA A 39 4.00 51.06 -5.76
CA ALA A 39 4.40 51.69 -7.03
C ALA A 39 3.61 52.98 -7.33
N LEU A 40 2.31 52.97 -7.05
CA LEU A 40 1.44 54.14 -7.25
C LEU A 40 1.78 55.29 -6.29
N VAL A 41 2.17 55.00 -5.05
CA VAL A 41 2.53 55.97 -4.02
C VAL A 41 3.93 56.53 -4.25
N LEU A 42 4.89 55.72 -4.72
CA LEU A 42 6.29 56.14 -4.95
C LEU A 42 6.51 56.80 -6.31
N ALA A 43 5.55 56.75 -7.23
CA ALA A 43 5.65 57.33 -8.58
C ALA A 43 4.70 58.52 -8.82
N PRO A 44 4.68 59.58 -7.97
CA PRO A 44 3.75 60.70 -8.16
C PRO A 44 4.09 61.58 -9.37
N HIS A 45 5.26 61.39 -10.03
CA HIS A 45 5.72 62.26 -11.13
C HIS A 45 6.27 61.49 -12.35
N HIS A 46 6.21 60.18 -12.38
CA HIS A 46 6.66 59.40 -13.54
C HIS A 46 5.52 58.57 -14.12
N HIS A 47 5.32 58.65 -15.43
CA HIS A 47 4.44 57.71 -16.13
C HIS A 47 4.94 56.31 -15.86
N LEU A 48 4.04 55.42 -15.34
CA LEU A 48 4.33 54.02 -15.15
C LEU A 48 4.55 53.41 -16.55
N ASP A 49 5.80 53.22 -16.92
CA ASP A 49 6.15 52.53 -18.16
C ASP A 49 5.58 51.12 -18.16
N ALA A 50 5.15 50.64 -19.34
CA ALA A 50 4.62 49.28 -19.52
C ALA A 50 5.55 48.19 -18.91
N THR A 51 6.84 48.47 -18.86
CA THR A 51 7.88 47.64 -18.25
C THR A 51 7.71 47.49 -16.74
N VAL A 52 7.43 48.59 -16.03
CA VAL A 52 7.23 48.58 -14.57
C VAL A 52 5.93 47.86 -14.22
N VAL A 53 4.87 48.11 -14.98
CA VAL A 53 3.58 47.43 -14.86
C VAL A 53 3.77 45.91 -15.07
N GLY A 54 4.52 45.53 -16.10
CA GLY A 54 4.84 44.13 -16.40
C GLY A 54 5.63 43.45 -15.29
N ILE A 55 6.65 44.10 -14.72
CA ILE A 55 7.46 43.59 -13.60
C ILE A 55 6.58 43.36 -12.36
N LEU A 56 5.76 44.34 -11.99
CA LEU A 56 4.86 44.24 -10.85
C LEU A 56 3.85 43.07 -10.98
N ALA A 57 3.26 42.91 -12.17
CA ALA A 57 2.36 41.80 -12.46
C ALA A 57 3.09 40.46 -12.42
N ALA A 58 4.27 40.36 -13.03
CA ALA A 58 5.07 39.13 -13.10
C ALA A 58 5.58 38.66 -11.72
N VAL A 59 5.72 39.55 -10.75
CA VAL A 59 6.15 39.19 -9.38
C VAL A 59 4.96 38.98 -8.46
N SER A 60 3.96 39.86 -8.49
CA SER A 60 2.84 39.83 -7.54
C SER A 60 1.89 38.61 -7.78
N ILE A 61 1.59 38.30 -9.05
CA ILE A 61 0.69 37.19 -9.39
C ILE A 61 1.26 35.82 -8.95
N PRO A 62 2.52 35.48 -9.30
CA PRO A 62 3.10 34.21 -8.85
C PRO A 62 3.31 34.12 -7.34
N LEU A 63 3.71 35.21 -6.67
CA LEU A 63 3.89 35.23 -5.22
C LEU A 63 2.58 34.97 -4.47
N SER A 64 1.48 35.57 -4.90
CA SER A 64 0.15 35.32 -4.34
C SER A 64 -0.31 33.90 -4.60
N GLY A 65 -0.07 33.36 -5.81
CA GLY A 65 -0.36 31.99 -6.19
C GLY A 65 0.46 30.96 -5.41
N LEU A 66 1.77 31.17 -5.26
CA LEU A 66 2.67 30.34 -4.45
C LEU A 66 2.27 30.34 -2.97
N TRP A 67 1.93 31.51 -2.43
CA TRP A 67 1.43 31.61 -1.05
C TRP A 67 0.11 30.84 -0.88
N LEU A 68 -0.85 31.02 -1.78
CA LEU A 68 -2.13 30.32 -1.73
C LEU A 68 -1.94 28.81 -1.86
N THR A 69 -1.08 28.39 -2.78
CA THR A 69 -0.72 26.98 -2.97
C THR A 69 -0.01 26.43 -1.74
N TRP A 70 0.94 27.16 -1.18
CA TRP A 70 1.64 26.75 0.05
C TRP A 70 0.68 26.63 1.25
N VAL A 71 -0.23 27.60 1.42
CA VAL A 71 -1.24 27.56 2.48
C VAL A 71 -2.24 26.43 2.26
N THR A 72 -2.68 26.19 1.03
CA THR A 72 -3.59 25.06 0.71
C THR A 72 -2.90 23.73 0.89
N VAL A 73 -1.62 23.58 0.53
CA VAL A 73 -0.81 22.40 0.78
C VAL A 73 -0.50 22.24 2.28
N ALA A 74 -0.10 23.32 2.95
CA ALA A 74 0.15 23.30 4.41
C ALA A 74 -1.11 22.99 5.23
N LYS A 75 -2.28 23.40 4.73
CA LYS A 75 -3.60 23.05 5.30
C LYS A 75 -4.17 21.77 4.70
N GLY A 76 -3.94 21.49 3.43
CA GLY A 76 -4.42 20.31 2.71
C GLY A 76 -3.62 19.05 2.99
N GLY A 77 -2.39 19.15 3.47
CA GLY A 77 -1.66 18.03 4.07
C GLY A 77 -2.32 17.47 5.35
N GLY A 78 -3.45 18.06 5.75
CA GLY A 78 -4.32 17.60 6.81
C GLY A 78 -5.76 17.29 6.40
N SER A 79 -6.12 17.38 5.10
CA SER A 79 -7.53 17.13 4.68
C SER A 79 -7.93 15.65 4.62
N GLY A 80 -7.07 14.76 5.04
CA GLY A 80 -7.39 13.37 5.39
C GLY A 80 -7.29 13.10 6.88
N ALA A 81 -6.77 14.06 7.69
CA ALA A 81 -6.82 13.93 9.13
C ALA A 81 -8.28 13.99 9.57
N LEU A 82 -8.69 13.02 10.35
CA LEU A 82 -9.94 13.02 11.08
C LEU A 82 -10.10 14.36 11.79
N ALA A 83 -11.29 14.92 11.76
CA ALA A 83 -11.56 16.25 12.31
C ALA A 83 -10.95 16.37 13.71
N THR A 84 -10.15 17.40 13.92
CA THR A 84 -9.58 17.72 15.24
C THR A 84 -10.73 17.91 16.23
N GLY A 85 -10.92 16.95 17.13
CA GLY A 85 -12.02 16.99 18.11
C GLY A 85 -12.77 15.67 18.28
N LEU A 86 -12.55 14.65 17.42
CA LEU A 86 -13.15 13.33 17.59
C LEU A 86 -12.51 12.60 18.78
N SER A 87 -13.35 11.93 19.56
CA SER A 87 -12.87 10.98 20.58
C SER A 87 -12.28 9.75 19.90
N MET A 88 -11.39 9.01 20.58
CA MET A 88 -10.81 7.77 20.05
C MET A 88 -11.87 6.71 19.73
N ALA A 89 -12.98 6.68 20.49
CA ALA A 89 -14.13 5.84 20.20
C ALA A 89 -14.77 6.17 18.83
N GLN A 90 -14.96 7.46 18.54
CA GLN A 90 -15.50 7.90 17.24
C GLN A 90 -14.53 7.62 16.08
N VAL A 91 -13.21 7.75 16.32
CA VAL A 91 -12.20 7.39 15.34
C VAL A 91 -12.26 5.88 15.06
N ALA A 92 -12.38 5.05 16.10
CA ALA A 92 -12.57 3.62 15.99
C ALA A 92 -13.82 3.25 15.18
N ASP A 93 -14.94 3.95 15.40
CA ASP A 93 -16.18 3.72 14.65
C ASP A 93 -16.04 4.05 13.17
N GLN A 94 -15.35 5.13 12.81
CA GLN A 94 -15.10 5.47 11.41
C GLN A 94 -14.21 4.45 10.70
N ILE A 95 -13.17 3.97 11.38
CA ILE A 95 -12.28 2.93 10.84
C ILE A 95 -13.01 1.59 10.71
N ALA A 96 -13.85 1.22 11.66
CA ALA A 96 -14.64 0.00 11.59
C ALA A 96 -15.50 -0.06 10.32
N VAL A 97 -16.12 1.07 9.93
CA VAL A 97 -16.89 1.18 8.69
C VAL A 97 -15.98 1.00 7.45
N ALA A 98 -14.78 1.60 7.46
CA ALA A 98 -13.84 1.50 6.34
C ALA A 98 -13.32 0.07 6.16
N ILE A 99 -12.91 -0.59 7.25
CA ILE A 99 -12.45 -1.98 7.26
C ILE A 99 -13.57 -2.92 6.85
N GLY A 100 -14.79 -2.71 7.37
CA GLY A 100 -15.97 -3.52 7.01
C GLY A 100 -16.26 -3.46 5.52
N LYS A 101 -16.24 -2.26 4.93
CA LYS A 101 -16.42 -2.09 3.48
C LYS A 101 -15.32 -2.79 2.69
N GLN A 102 -14.05 -2.61 3.06
CA GLN A 102 -12.92 -3.23 2.38
C GLN A 102 -13.05 -4.75 2.31
N TRP A 103 -13.32 -5.41 3.44
CA TRP A 103 -13.43 -6.87 3.49
C TRP A 103 -14.74 -7.39 2.91
N ALA A 104 -15.82 -6.61 2.95
CA ALA A 104 -17.08 -6.95 2.27
C ALA A 104 -16.90 -6.91 0.73
N ASP A 105 -16.21 -5.89 0.20
CA ASP A 105 -15.90 -5.78 -1.23
C ASP A 105 -15.00 -6.96 -1.68
N GLU A 106 -13.98 -7.32 -0.91
CA GLU A 106 -13.11 -8.49 -1.19
C GLU A 106 -13.91 -9.81 -1.11
N ALA A 107 -14.78 -9.97 -0.12
CA ALA A 107 -15.65 -11.14 0.01
C ALA A 107 -16.64 -11.23 -1.16
N ALA A 108 -17.16 -10.11 -1.67
CA ALA A 108 -18.02 -10.07 -2.84
C ALA A 108 -17.31 -10.55 -4.11
N VAL A 109 -16.07 -10.09 -4.35
CA VAL A 109 -15.25 -10.58 -5.49
C VAL A 109 -15.00 -12.08 -5.37
N ARG A 110 -14.77 -12.59 -4.16
CA ARG A 110 -14.57 -14.02 -3.93
C ARG A 110 -15.83 -14.83 -4.20
N ARG A 111 -17.02 -14.33 -3.82
CA ARG A 111 -18.31 -14.99 -4.09
C ARG A 111 -18.62 -15.06 -5.59
N LEU A 112 -18.17 -14.09 -6.39
CA LEU A 112 -18.29 -14.17 -7.85
C LEU A 112 -17.51 -15.35 -8.44
N ASN A 113 -16.36 -15.68 -7.83
CA ASN A 113 -15.53 -16.80 -8.26
C ASN A 113 -15.89 -18.12 -7.57
N ASP A 114 -16.55 -18.05 -6.42
CA ASP A 114 -16.97 -19.20 -5.61
C ASP A 114 -18.31 -18.91 -4.92
N PRO A 115 -19.43 -19.16 -5.61
CA PRO A 115 -20.77 -18.89 -5.09
C PRO A 115 -21.15 -19.80 -3.91
N TYR A 116 -20.50 -20.95 -3.78
CA TYR A 116 -20.73 -21.94 -2.73
C TYR A 116 -19.47 -22.15 -1.88
N PRO A 117 -19.15 -21.24 -0.95
CA PRO A 117 -17.94 -21.37 -0.16
C PRO A 117 -17.93 -22.66 0.66
N LEU A 118 -16.81 -23.39 0.59
CA LEU A 118 -16.62 -24.63 1.34
C LEU A 118 -16.62 -24.34 2.85
N PRO A 119 -17.44 -25.05 3.65
CA PRO A 119 -17.40 -24.95 5.10
C PRO A 119 -16.08 -25.53 5.62
N VAL A 120 -15.46 -24.87 6.58
CA VAL A 120 -14.30 -25.37 7.31
C VAL A 120 -14.71 -25.75 8.73
N SER A 121 -14.08 -26.78 9.27
CA SER A 121 -14.27 -27.22 10.67
C SER A 121 -12.90 -27.29 11.34
N TRP A 122 -12.89 -27.25 12.67
CA TRP A 122 -11.68 -27.34 13.47
C TRP A 122 -11.90 -28.10 14.77
N ASN A 123 -10.80 -28.62 15.31
CA ASN A 123 -10.72 -29.14 16.65
C ASN A 123 -9.83 -28.24 17.50
N ALA A 124 -9.93 -28.33 18.80
CA ALA A 124 -8.95 -27.75 19.70
C ALA A 124 -7.61 -28.49 19.58
N ASP A 125 -6.49 -27.76 19.59
CA ASP A 125 -5.15 -28.34 19.79
C ASP A 125 -4.70 -28.07 21.22
N THR A 126 -4.92 -29.06 22.08
CA THR A 126 -4.57 -28.97 23.50
C THR A 126 -3.05 -28.95 23.73
N SER A 127 -2.26 -29.50 22.79
CA SER A 127 -0.81 -29.56 22.90
C SER A 127 -0.10 -28.24 22.65
N LEU A 128 -0.74 -27.33 21.91
CA LEU A 128 -0.26 -26.00 21.56
C LEU A 128 -1.07 -24.87 22.24
N THR A 129 -2.11 -25.23 22.99
CA THR A 129 -2.83 -24.33 23.89
C THR A 129 -2.03 -24.12 25.17
N ASP A 130 -1.92 -22.87 25.64
CA ASP A 130 -1.34 -22.56 26.95
C ASP A 130 -2.21 -23.13 28.08
N SER A 131 -1.68 -23.25 29.29
CA SER A 131 -2.42 -23.77 30.44
C SER A 131 -3.76 -23.06 30.59
N TRP A 132 -4.88 -23.81 30.52
CA TRP A 132 -6.23 -23.27 30.63
C TRP A 132 -6.45 -22.50 31.93
N ASP A 133 -5.90 -22.99 33.03
CA ASP A 133 -5.94 -22.32 34.33
C ASP A 133 -5.22 -20.96 34.27
N SER A 134 -4.15 -20.86 33.49
CA SER A 134 -3.45 -19.58 33.27
C SER A 134 -4.30 -18.59 32.47
N LEU A 135 -5.06 -19.05 31.46
CA LEU A 135 -6.00 -18.21 30.72
C LEU A 135 -7.10 -17.68 31.66
N VAL A 136 -7.71 -18.55 32.44
CA VAL A 136 -8.75 -18.20 33.41
C VAL A 136 -8.22 -17.22 34.45
N LYS A 137 -7.04 -17.48 35.01
CA LYS A 137 -6.40 -16.64 36.01
C LYS A 137 -6.11 -15.23 35.47
N LEU A 138 -5.56 -15.16 34.26
CA LEU A 138 -5.26 -13.87 33.62
C LEU A 138 -6.54 -13.08 33.33
N ALA A 139 -7.57 -13.73 32.79
CA ALA A 139 -8.85 -13.09 32.48
C ALA A 139 -9.57 -12.62 33.77
N SER A 140 -9.53 -13.44 34.85
CA SER A 140 -10.13 -13.14 36.14
C SER A 140 -9.43 -12.01 36.90
N SER A 141 -8.19 -11.66 36.55
CA SER A 141 -7.45 -10.58 37.21
C SER A 141 -8.07 -9.21 37.02
N GLY A 142 -8.99 -9.06 36.05
CA GLY A 142 -9.70 -7.82 35.76
C GLY A 142 -8.80 -6.67 35.32
N ALA A 143 -7.52 -6.93 35.12
CA ALA A 143 -6.54 -5.93 34.73
C ALA A 143 -6.56 -5.75 33.22
N GLY A 144 -6.84 -4.53 32.77
CA GLY A 144 -6.66 -4.14 31.39
C GLY A 144 -7.92 -3.73 30.64
N TRP A 145 -7.70 -3.13 29.49
CA TRP A 145 -8.70 -2.73 28.50
C TRP A 145 -8.22 -3.20 27.11
N PRO A 146 -9.09 -3.72 26.24
CA PRO A 146 -10.52 -4.01 26.48
C PRO A 146 -10.74 -5.10 27.54
N LEU A 147 -11.93 -5.12 28.12
CA LEU A 147 -12.30 -6.17 29.08
C LEU A 147 -12.31 -7.54 28.40
N PRO A 148 -11.84 -8.59 29.09
CA PRO A 148 -11.94 -9.94 28.59
C PRO A 148 -13.40 -10.35 28.40
N PRO A 149 -13.69 -11.42 27.62
CA PRO A 149 -15.06 -11.95 27.52
C PRO A 149 -15.65 -12.23 28.91
N PRO A 150 -16.98 -12.06 29.11
CA PRO A 150 -17.62 -12.33 30.40
C PRO A 150 -17.39 -13.76 30.89
N ALA A 151 -17.07 -13.95 32.16
CA ALA A 151 -16.74 -15.27 32.74
C ALA A 151 -17.81 -16.35 32.50
N GLY A 152 -19.10 -15.95 32.43
CA GLY A 152 -20.21 -16.88 32.13
C GLY A 152 -20.25 -17.42 30.70
N THR A 153 -19.43 -16.88 29.78
CA THR A 153 -19.34 -17.33 28.37
C THR A 153 -18.15 -18.26 28.12
N TRP A 154 -17.23 -18.42 29.07
CA TRP A 154 -16.01 -19.19 28.86
C TRP A 154 -16.30 -20.69 28.72
N ALA A 155 -15.52 -21.37 27.87
CA ALA A 155 -15.54 -22.81 27.77
C ALA A 155 -15.02 -23.43 29.07
N PRO A 156 -15.53 -24.62 29.47
CA PRO A 156 -15.00 -25.36 30.60
C PRO A 156 -13.54 -25.79 30.41
N GLY A 157 -13.16 -26.06 29.17
CA GLY A 157 -11.80 -26.45 28.81
C GLY A 157 -11.52 -26.24 27.32
N PRO A 158 -10.28 -26.48 26.88
CA PRO A 158 -9.89 -26.26 25.49
C PRO A 158 -10.64 -27.19 24.52
N ASP A 159 -10.98 -28.42 24.91
CA ASP A 159 -11.66 -29.38 24.04
C ASP A 159 -13.05 -28.91 23.56
N ASP A 160 -13.68 -28.04 24.34
CA ASP A 160 -14.97 -27.43 23.99
C ASP A 160 -14.87 -26.32 22.94
N LEU A 161 -13.68 -26.03 22.40
CA LEU A 161 -13.47 -25.04 21.34
C LEU A 161 -13.61 -25.62 19.93
N ALA A 162 -13.89 -26.92 19.79
CA ALA A 162 -14.21 -27.51 18.48
C ALA A 162 -15.43 -26.81 17.87
N GLY A 163 -15.44 -26.68 16.53
CA GLY A 163 -16.51 -25.96 15.85
C GLY A 163 -16.37 -25.99 14.32
N GLN A 164 -17.26 -25.28 13.69
CA GLN A 164 -17.34 -25.15 12.25
C GLN A 164 -17.57 -23.70 11.82
N ASP A 165 -17.52 -23.49 10.53
CA ASP A 165 -17.68 -22.19 9.86
C ASP A 165 -18.88 -21.39 10.39
N GLY A 166 -18.66 -20.12 10.72
CA GLY A 166 -19.66 -19.23 11.36
C GLY A 166 -19.60 -19.19 12.88
N GLU A 167 -18.94 -20.15 13.54
CA GLU A 167 -18.88 -20.24 15.02
C GLU A 167 -17.59 -19.63 15.60
N LEU A 168 -16.70 -19.07 14.77
CA LEU A 168 -15.39 -18.64 15.24
C LEU A 168 -15.44 -17.43 16.19
N VAL A 169 -16.45 -16.54 16.05
CA VAL A 169 -16.65 -15.43 17.00
C VAL A 169 -17.05 -15.98 18.37
N GLU A 170 -17.94 -16.98 18.39
CA GLU A 170 -18.33 -17.69 19.62
C GLU A 170 -17.14 -18.37 20.26
N VAL A 171 -16.31 -19.06 19.47
CA VAL A 171 -15.06 -19.67 19.95
C VAL A 171 -14.14 -18.62 20.57
N LEU A 172 -13.92 -17.49 19.89
CA LEU A 172 -13.09 -16.40 20.42
C LEU A 172 -13.63 -15.84 21.74
N THR A 173 -14.96 -15.71 21.90
CA THR A 173 -15.58 -15.25 23.14
C THR A 173 -15.58 -16.31 24.25
N ARG A 174 -15.47 -17.59 23.91
CA ARG A 174 -15.36 -18.70 24.86
C ARG A 174 -13.93 -18.90 25.37
N VAL A 175 -12.93 -18.33 24.71
CA VAL A 175 -11.55 -18.28 25.23
C VAL A 175 -11.46 -17.19 26.30
N PRO A 176 -11.09 -17.50 27.54
CA PRO A 176 -11.12 -16.53 28.66
C PRO A 176 -10.38 -15.22 28.37
N THR A 177 -9.25 -15.28 27.67
CA THR A 177 -8.43 -14.11 27.32
C THR A 177 -8.80 -13.49 25.97
N GLY A 178 -9.61 -14.17 25.14
CA GLY A 178 -9.84 -13.77 23.76
C GLY A 178 -8.57 -13.83 22.88
N ARG A 179 -7.59 -14.68 23.23
CA ARG A 179 -6.36 -14.91 22.47
C ARG A 179 -6.43 -16.26 21.78
N LEU A 180 -6.36 -16.27 20.46
CA LEU A 180 -6.58 -17.47 19.66
C LEU A 180 -5.47 -17.66 18.62
N VAL A 181 -4.94 -18.88 18.54
CA VAL A 181 -4.05 -19.32 17.46
C VAL A 181 -4.83 -20.27 16.57
N VAL A 182 -4.88 -19.94 15.26
CA VAL A 182 -5.60 -20.75 14.26
C VAL A 182 -4.58 -21.43 13.37
N LEU A 183 -4.50 -22.75 13.50
CA LEU A 183 -3.53 -23.59 12.80
C LEU A 183 -4.21 -24.33 11.64
N GLY A 184 -3.44 -24.66 10.61
CA GLY A 184 -3.94 -25.46 9.51
C GLY A 184 -2.93 -25.63 8.40
N GLU A 185 -3.12 -26.66 7.58
CA GLU A 185 -2.29 -26.95 6.43
C GLU A 185 -2.35 -25.83 5.36
N PRO A 186 -1.39 -25.78 4.42
CA PRO A 186 -1.47 -24.89 3.27
C PRO A 186 -2.81 -25.07 2.53
N GLY A 187 -3.49 -23.95 2.22
CA GLY A 187 -4.78 -24.03 1.52
C GLY A 187 -5.99 -24.46 2.36
N ALA A 188 -5.84 -24.68 3.68
CA ALA A 188 -6.95 -25.05 4.58
C ALA A 188 -8.00 -23.95 4.80
N GLY A 189 -7.81 -22.74 4.25
CA GLY A 189 -8.81 -21.67 4.33
C GLY A 189 -8.61 -20.66 5.46
N LYS A 190 -7.47 -20.66 6.18
CA LYS A 190 -7.18 -19.75 7.32
C LYS A 190 -7.51 -18.29 7.03
N THR A 191 -6.98 -17.73 5.97
CA THR A 191 -7.23 -16.32 5.60
C THR A 191 -8.71 -16.02 5.36
N MET A 192 -9.45 -16.97 4.75
CA MET A 192 -10.89 -16.79 4.53
C MET A 192 -11.67 -16.80 5.83
N LEU A 193 -11.29 -17.69 6.72
CA LEU A 193 -11.87 -17.77 8.06
C LEU A 193 -11.62 -16.47 8.84
N MET A 194 -10.42 -15.87 8.68
CA MET A 194 -10.11 -14.55 9.28
C MET A 194 -10.93 -13.40 8.69
N VAL A 195 -11.15 -13.39 7.37
CA VAL A 195 -12.03 -12.39 6.73
C VAL A 195 -13.45 -12.49 7.28
N ARG A 196 -14.00 -13.70 7.42
CA ARG A 196 -15.32 -13.93 8.04
C ARG A 196 -15.33 -13.48 9.49
N LEU A 197 -14.33 -13.87 10.27
CA LEU A 197 -14.20 -13.45 11.66
C LEU A 197 -14.24 -11.91 11.78
N VAL A 198 -13.50 -11.20 10.94
CA VAL A 198 -13.48 -9.74 10.96
C VAL A 198 -14.85 -9.16 10.63
N LEU A 199 -15.53 -9.66 9.60
CA LEU A 199 -16.88 -9.20 9.22
C LEU A 199 -17.91 -9.48 10.32
N ASP A 200 -17.87 -10.65 10.92
CA ASP A 200 -18.78 -11.05 11.99
C ASP A 200 -18.53 -10.27 13.29
N LEU A 201 -17.24 -10.04 13.63
CA LEU A 201 -16.88 -9.17 14.77
C LEU A 201 -17.37 -7.74 14.55
N LEU A 202 -17.20 -7.19 13.34
CA LEU A 202 -17.68 -5.84 13.00
C LEU A 202 -19.21 -5.75 13.05
N ALA A 203 -19.93 -6.77 12.62
CA ALA A 203 -21.40 -6.83 12.69
C ALA A 203 -21.94 -6.84 14.12
N ARG A 204 -21.19 -7.44 15.05
CA ARG A 204 -21.56 -7.56 16.48
C ARG A 204 -20.93 -6.47 17.36
N ARG A 205 -20.07 -5.62 16.78
CA ARG A 205 -19.29 -4.62 17.51
C ARG A 205 -20.19 -3.56 18.14
N ALA A 206 -20.00 -3.29 19.42
CA ALA A 206 -20.59 -2.12 20.07
C ALA A 206 -19.88 -0.82 19.62
N ALA A 207 -20.62 0.29 19.59
CA ALA A 207 -20.04 1.60 19.31
C ALA A 207 -18.90 1.92 20.29
N GLY A 208 -17.79 2.43 19.76
CA GLY A 208 -16.59 2.72 20.55
C GLY A 208 -15.77 1.51 21.00
N GLY A 209 -16.19 0.26 20.68
CA GLY A 209 -15.47 -0.96 21.04
C GLY A 209 -14.24 -1.19 20.15
N PRO A 210 -13.44 -2.26 20.42
CA PRO A 210 -12.28 -2.61 19.61
C PRO A 210 -12.64 -2.93 18.16
N VAL A 211 -11.74 -2.56 17.25
CA VAL A 211 -11.88 -2.78 15.81
C VAL A 211 -10.96 -3.91 15.39
N PRO A 212 -11.46 -5.00 14.80
CA PRO A 212 -10.61 -6.06 14.26
C PRO A 212 -9.84 -5.54 13.05
N PHE A 213 -8.51 -5.68 13.08
CA PHE A 213 -7.62 -5.27 12.02
C PHE A 213 -6.85 -6.49 11.48
N LEU A 214 -7.27 -7.00 10.33
CA LEU A 214 -6.64 -8.11 9.64
C LEU A 214 -5.49 -7.61 8.77
N THR A 215 -4.29 -8.10 9.04
CA THR A 215 -3.09 -7.79 8.28
C THR A 215 -2.17 -9.00 8.14
N SER A 216 -1.48 -9.11 6.98
CA SER A 216 -0.45 -10.14 6.81
C SER A 216 0.82 -9.76 7.56
N ILE A 217 1.31 -10.70 8.36
CA ILE A 217 2.52 -10.49 9.17
C ILE A 217 3.82 -10.72 8.37
N ALA A 218 3.74 -11.14 7.11
CA ALA A 218 4.88 -11.46 6.25
C ALA A 218 5.90 -10.30 6.09
N SER A 219 5.42 -9.05 6.15
CA SER A 219 6.28 -7.86 6.03
C SER A 219 6.95 -7.43 7.34
N TRP A 220 6.61 -8.08 8.47
CA TRP A 220 7.14 -7.71 9.78
C TRP A 220 8.50 -8.33 10.04
N ASN A 221 9.46 -7.49 10.46
CA ASN A 221 10.74 -7.95 10.96
C ASN A 221 10.83 -7.73 12.49
N PRO A 222 10.62 -8.78 13.31
CA PRO A 222 10.57 -8.67 14.77
C PRO A 222 11.90 -8.28 15.41
N VAL A 223 13.00 -8.44 14.69
CA VAL A 223 14.34 -8.05 15.18
C VAL A 223 14.53 -6.53 15.08
N LYS A 224 13.98 -5.91 14.03
CA LYS A 224 14.17 -4.49 13.75
C LYS A 224 13.08 -3.59 14.37
N GLN A 225 11.87 -4.11 14.54
CA GLN A 225 10.72 -3.29 14.92
C GLN A 225 9.78 -4.04 15.86
N GLY A 226 9.27 -3.34 16.89
CA GLY A 226 8.24 -3.85 17.78
C GLY A 226 6.91 -4.06 17.06
N LEU A 227 6.07 -4.97 17.57
CA LEU A 227 4.78 -5.28 16.96
C LEU A 227 3.86 -4.05 16.89
N ARG A 228 3.79 -3.23 17.94
CA ARG A 228 2.92 -2.04 17.99
C ARG A 228 3.34 -0.98 16.99
N ASP A 229 4.63 -0.74 16.85
CA ASP A 229 5.16 0.23 15.88
C ASP A 229 4.88 -0.24 14.45
N TRP A 230 5.06 -1.55 14.19
CA TRP A 230 4.76 -2.14 12.90
C TRP A 230 3.25 -2.08 12.59
N LEU A 231 2.38 -2.46 13.55
CA LEU A 231 0.92 -2.35 13.38
C LEU A 231 0.49 -0.90 13.13
N GLY A 232 1.09 0.07 13.83
CA GLY A 232 0.86 1.49 13.60
C GLY A 232 1.23 1.92 12.18
N ALA A 233 2.36 1.42 11.68
CA ALA A 233 2.78 1.67 10.29
C ALA A 233 1.83 1.01 9.27
N GLN A 234 1.37 -0.21 9.52
CA GLN A 234 0.39 -0.89 8.65
C GLN A 234 -0.96 -0.16 8.65
N LEU A 235 -1.46 0.24 9.82
CA LEU A 235 -2.66 1.07 9.92
C LEU A 235 -2.54 2.37 9.12
N LEU A 236 -1.35 3.00 9.09
CA LEU A 236 -1.11 4.21 8.30
C LEU A 236 -0.99 3.92 6.81
N ILE A 237 -0.52 2.74 6.40
CA ILE A 237 -0.48 2.32 5.00
C ILE A 237 -1.89 2.08 4.48
N ASP A 238 -2.72 1.34 5.23
CA ASP A 238 -4.09 1.01 4.83
C ASP A 238 -5.06 2.17 5.06
N HIS A 239 -4.85 2.95 6.14
CA HIS A 239 -5.71 4.06 6.56
C HIS A 239 -4.91 5.32 6.90
N PRO A 240 -4.32 6.01 5.92
CA PRO A 240 -3.46 7.17 6.15
C PRO A 240 -4.17 8.38 6.77
N GLY A 241 -5.52 8.39 6.81
CA GLY A 241 -6.29 9.37 7.56
C GLY A 241 -5.95 9.40 9.05
N LEU A 242 -5.36 8.32 9.55
CA LEU A 242 -4.89 8.21 10.93
C LEU A 242 -3.54 8.90 11.20
N ALA A 243 -2.91 9.50 10.21
CA ALA A 243 -1.59 10.16 10.38
C ALA A 243 -1.64 11.45 11.21
N GLY A 244 -2.83 12.04 11.39
CA GLY A 244 -3.00 13.23 12.23
C GLY A 244 -2.84 12.91 13.72
N PRO A 245 -2.41 13.89 14.56
CA PRO A 245 -2.37 13.72 16.00
C PRO A 245 -3.79 13.72 16.60
N PRO A 246 -4.03 12.94 17.67
CA PRO A 246 -5.28 12.99 18.42
C PRO A 246 -5.50 14.36 19.09
N ALA A 247 -6.72 14.63 19.55
CA ALA A 247 -7.09 15.91 20.13
C ALA A 247 -6.27 16.26 21.39
N ASP A 248 -5.96 15.26 22.20
CA ASP A 248 -5.14 15.37 23.43
C ASP A 248 -3.63 15.43 23.17
N ARG A 249 -3.20 15.08 21.92
CA ARG A 249 -1.79 15.00 21.52
C ARG A 249 -0.93 14.10 22.41
N ALA A 250 -1.54 13.13 23.08
CA ALA A 250 -0.83 12.14 23.89
C ALA A 250 0.06 11.24 23.03
N GLU A 251 -0.39 10.99 21.78
CA GLU A 251 0.33 10.18 20.80
C GLU A 251 0.60 10.98 19.51
N PRO A 252 1.62 10.62 18.72
CA PRO A 252 1.97 11.33 17.49
C PRO A 252 0.91 11.19 16.39
N THR A 253 0.18 10.08 16.36
CA THR A 253 -0.84 9.76 15.34
C THR A 253 -2.08 9.13 15.96
N HIS A 254 -3.22 9.24 15.27
CA HIS A 254 -4.44 8.50 15.66
C HIS A 254 -4.20 6.98 15.62
N ALA A 255 -3.37 6.47 14.71
CA ALA A 255 -3.03 5.05 14.65
C ALA A 255 -2.34 4.59 15.95
N ALA A 256 -1.33 5.35 16.42
CA ALA A 256 -0.66 5.08 17.69
C ALA A 256 -1.62 5.18 18.87
N ALA A 257 -2.51 6.19 18.88
CA ALA A 257 -3.49 6.38 19.94
C ALA A 257 -4.53 5.25 20.00
N LEU A 258 -5.01 4.73 18.86
CA LEU A 258 -5.92 3.58 18.82
C LEU A 258 -5.26 2.32 19.40
N LEU A 259 -3.99 2.07 19.05
CA LEU A 259 -3.21 0.95 19.61
C LEU A 259 -2.94 1.15 21.10
N ALA A 260 -2.58 2.37 21.53
CA ALA A 260 -2.35 2.69 22.94
C ALA A 260 -3.60 2.54 23.78
N SER A 261 -4.78 2.86 23.22
CA SER A 261 -6.08 2.73 23.89
C SER A 261 -6.68 1.32 23.86
N GLY A 262 -6.01 0.32 23.23
CA GLY A 262 -6.55 -1.04 23.09
C GLY A 262 -7.78 -1.11 22.19
N LEU A 263 -8.00 -0.13 21.31
CA LEU A 263 -9.14 -0.07 20.38
C LEU A 263 -8.90 -0.80 19.05
N ILE A 264 -7.77 -1.49 18.93
CA ILE A 264 -7.47 -2.38 17.80
C ILE A 264 -7.35 -3.80 18.33
N LEU A 265 -8.10 -4.73 17.70
CA LEU A 265 -7.94 -6.17 17.87
C LEU A 265 -7.09 -6.68 16.70
N PRO A 266 -5.80 -7.00 16.93
CA PRO A 266 -4.95 -7.50 15.86
C PRO A 266 -5.38 -8.91 15.42
N VAL A 267 -5.57 -9.08 14.11
CA VAL A 267 -5.76 -10.37 13.45
C VAL A 267 -4.56 -10.56 12.52
N LEU A 268 -3.58 -11.31 13.00
CA LEU A 268 -2.26 -11.48 12.37
C LEU A 268 -2.27 -12.73 11.49
N ASP A 269 -2.33 -12.54 10.17
CA ASP A 269 -2.41 -13.66 9.23
C ASP A 269 -1.01 -14.07 8.73
N GLY A 270 -0.67 -15.36 8.85
CA GLY A 270 0.50 -15.95 8.23
C GLY A 270 1.81 -15.82 9.01
N LEU A 271 1.87 -16.24 10.27
CA LEU A 271 3.13 -16.29 11.04
C LEU A 271 4.18 -17.21 10.37
N ASP A 272 3.75 -18.22 9.63
CA ASP A 272 4.60 -19.11 8.83
C ASP A 272 5.28 -18.40 7.65
N GLU A 273 4.79 -17.24 7.21
CA GLU A 273 5.37 -16.46 6.12
C GLU A 273 6.61 -15.64 6.55
N ILE A 274 6.82 -15.50 7.85
CA ILE A 274 8.05 -14.90 8.40
C ILE A 274 9.21 -15.90 8.24
N PRO A 275 10.47 -15.44 7.96
CA PRO A 275 11.63 -16.30 7.88
C PRO A 275 11.80 -17.17 9.14
N GLU A 276 12.15 -18.44 8.97
CA GLU A 276 12.19 -19.46 10.02
C GLU A 276 13.00 -19.01 11.24
N GLN A 277 14.16 -18.40 11.02
CA GLN A 277 15.10 -18.00 12.07
C GLN A 277 14.54 -16.94 13.04
N VAL A 278 13.49 -16.22 12.63
CA VAL A 278 12.91 -15.14 13.43
C VAL A 278 11.47 -15.40 13.87
N ARG A 279 10.88 -16.58 13.57
CA ARG A 279 9.52 -16.94 14.01
C ARG A 279 9.39 -17.05 15.52
N GLY A 280 10.34 -17.75 16.20
CA GLY A 280 10.38 -17.82 17.65
C GLY A 280 10.49 -16.44 18.30
N PRO A 281 11.47 -15.60 17.92
CA PRO A 281 11.53 -14.20 18.33
C PRO A 281 10.25 -13.40 18.03
N ALA A 282 9.53 -13.68 16.93
CA ALA A 282 8.25 -13.04 16.63
C ALA A 282 7.20 -13.34 17.68
N ILE A 283 7.06 -14.61 18.11
CA ILE A 283 6.14 -14.99 19.19
C ILE A 283 6.50 -14.24 20.49
N GLY A 284 7.78 -14.16 20.84
CA GLY A 284 8.25 -13.38 21.98
C GLY A 284 7.84 -11.91 21.90
N ARG A 285 8.03 -11.27 20.75
CA ARG A 285 7.63 -9.87 20.51
C ARG A 285 6.12 -9.65 20.52
N ILE A 286 5.33 -10.64 20.05
CA ILE A 286 3.87 -10.62 20.22
C ILE A 286 3.53 -10.60 21.71
N ASN A 287 4.13 -11.50 22.49
CA ASN A 287 3.91 -11.59 23.94
C ASN A 287 4.30 -10.31 24.68
N ASP A 288 5.42 -9.67 24.31
CA ASP A 288 5.87 -8.40 24.89
C ASP A 288 4.92 -7.23 24.58
N ALA A 289 4.27 -7.27 23.41
CA ALA A 289 3.35 -6.23 22.99
C ALA A 289 1.96 -6.34 23.61
N LEU A 290 1.53 -7.54 24.02
CA LEU A 290 0.19 -7.80 24.55
C LEU A 290 0.09 -7.38 26.02
N ARG A 291 -0.82 -6.45 26.30
CA ARG A 291 -1.19 -6.06 27.67
C ARG A 291 -2.23 -7.03 28.26
N PRO A 292 -2.40 -7.07 29.58
CA PRO A 292 -3.53 -7.75 30.20
C PRO A 292 -4.86 -7.25 29.58
N GLY A 293 -5.77 -8.16 29.24
CA GLY A 293 -7.05 -7.83 28.58
C GLY A 293 -6.99 -7.63 27.06
N GLU A 294 -5.82 -7.43 26.46
CA GLU A 294 -5.72 -7.33 25.01
C GLU A 294 -5.86 -8.69 24.34
N GLN A 295 -6.72 -8.72 23.34
CA GLN A 295 -7.01 -9.87 22.51
C GLN A 295 -6.10 -9.90 21.28
N VAL A 296 -5.87 -11.07 20.73
CA VAL A 296 -5.14 -11.26 19.47
C VAL A 296 -5.57 -12.56 18.81
N VAL A 297 -5.64 -12.54 17.48
CA VAL A 297 -5.80 -13.77 16.70
C VAL A 297 -4.56 -13.90 15.80
N VAL A 298 -3.94 -15.08 15.79
CA VAL A 298 -2.75 -15.38 14.99
C VAL A 298 -3.01 -16.60 14.14
N THR A 299 -2.71 -16.56 12.84
CA THR A 299 -2.77 -17.75 12.00
C THR A 299 -1.38 -18.26 11.66
N SER A 300 -1.23 -19.56 11.51
CA SER A 300 0.02 -20.20 11.06
C SER A 300 -0.23 -21.59 10.44
N ARG A 301 0.75 -22.10 9.71
CA ARG A 301 0.82 -23.52 9.39
C ARG A 301 1.23 -24.30 10.64
N ILE A 302 0.68 -25.51 10.78
CA ILE A 302 0.86 -26.35 11.99
C ILE A 302 2.33 -26.63 12.27
N ARG A 303 3.07 -27.15 11.27
CA ARG A 303 4.50 -27.48 11.42
C ARG A 303 5.32 -26.28 11.81
N GLN A 304 5.18 -25.18 11.06
CA GLN A 304 5.95 -23.96 11.27
C GLN A 304 5.68 -23.32 12.63
N TYR A 305 4.43 -23.39 13.11
CA TYR A 305 4.11 -22.92 14.47
C TYR A 305 4.71 -23.84 15.52
N ARG A 306 4.60 -25.15 15.38
CA ARG A 306 5.16 -26.13 16.31
C ARG A 306 6.67 -25.99 16.40
N ASP A 307 7.37 -25.85 15.28
CA ASP A 307 8.82 -25.69 15.23
C ASP A 307 9.25 -24.34 15.86
N ALA A 308 8.44 -23.28 15.70
CA ALA A 308 8.70 -21.99 16.32
C ALA A 308 8.47 -21.98 17.83
N VAL A 309 7.45 -22.72 18.31
CA VAL A 309 7.12 -22.88 19.74
C VAL A 309 8.11 -23.78 20.46
N ARG A 310 8.53 -24.87 19.81
CA ARG A 310 9.42 -25.90 20.36
C ARG A 310 10.66 -26.03 19.48
N PRO A 311 11.58 -25.05 19.52
CA PRO A 311 12.81 -25.16 18.78
C PRO A 311 13.66 -26.33 19.29
N GLN A 312 14.44 -26.97 18.40
CA GLN A 312 15.33 -28.08 18.77
C GLN A 312 16.36 -27.65 19.83
N GLU A 313 16.79 -26.39 19.76
CA GLU A 313 17.68 -25.76 20.73
C GLU A 313 17.02 -24.44 21.19
N GLY A 314 16.65 -24.33 22.47
CA GLY A 314 16.06 -23.10 23.02
C GLY A 314 14.96 -23.32 24.03
N ILE A 315 14.32 -22.23 24.44
CA ILE A 315 13.21 -22.22 25.39
C ILE A 315 11.90 -22.29 24.62
N GLU A 316 10.99 -23.12 25.07
CA GLU A 316 9.65 -23.21 24.54
C GLU A 316 8.88 -21.89 24.75
N VAL A 317 8.35 -21.30 23.69
CA VAL A 317 7.65 -20.01 23.71
C VAL A 317 6.34 -20.12 22.92
N THR A 318 5.21 -20.16 23.62
CA THR A 318 3.87 -20.06 23.04
C THR A 318 3.38 -18.62 23.00
N VAL A 319 2.31 -18.35 22.26
CA VAL A 319 1.55 -17.10 22.43
C VAL A 319 0.90 -17.15 23.82
N ARG A 320 1.31 -16.24 24.70
CA ARG A 320 0.96 -16.24 26.13
C ARG A 320 -0.55 -16.21 26.33
N ALA A 321 -1.04 -17.14 27.12
CA ALA A 321 -2.44 -17.27 27.47
C ALA A 321 -3.38 -17.34 26.23
N ALA A 322 -2.95 -18.02 25.18
CA ALA A 322 -3.74 -18.25 23.99
C ALA A 322 -4.22 -19.71 23.91
N ALA A 323 -5.43 -19.91 23.39
CA ALA A 323 -5.93 -21.21 22.96
C ALA A 323 -5.54 -21.46 21.51
N ALA A 324 -5.34 -22.71 21.13
CA ALA A 324 -5.04 -23.12 19.76
C ALA A 324 -6.15 -24.01 19.20
N ILE A 325 -6.54 -23.76 17.95
CA ILE A 325 -7.44 -24.61 17.16
C ILE A 325 -6.75 -25.01 15.86
N GLU A 326 -7.04 -26.22 15.40
CA GLU A 326 -6.49 -26.80 14.17
C GLU A 326 -7.61 -27.09 13.16
N LEU A 327 -7.51 -26.49 11.96
CA LEU A 327 -8.43 -26.71 10.85
C LEU A 327 -8.32 -28.14 10.35
N ARG A 328 -9.48 -28.80 10.19
CA ARG A 328 -9.57 -30.16 9.69
C ARG A 328 -9.56 -30.21 8.17
N PRO A 329 -9.06 -31.32 7.60
CA PRO A 329 -9.29 -31.61 6.20
C PRO A 329 -10.81 -31.67 5.90
N LEU A 330 -11.18 -31.34 4.64
CA LEU A 330 -12.55 -31.38 4.19
C LEU A 330 -13.10 -32.84 4.20
N ASP A 331 -14.35 -32.98 4.62
CA ASP A 331 -15.07 -34.25 4.50
C ASP A 331 -15.33 -34.62 3.02
N VAL A 332 -15.19 -35.90 2.69
CA VAL A 332 -15.43 -36.43 1.34
C VAL A 332 -16.83 -36.06 0.81
N ALA A 333 -17.85 -36.11 1.67
CA ALA A 333 -19.22 -35.75 1.31
C ALA A 333 -19.33 -34.27 0.90
N VAL A 334 -18.63 -33.38 1.62
CA VAL A 334 -18.59 -31.94 1.34
C VAL A 334 -17.89 -31.69 0.01
N VAL A 335 -16.73 -32.31 -0.23
CA VAL A 335 -16.00 -32.19 -1.50
C VAL A 335 -16.85 -32.64 -2.68
N ARG A 336 -17.50 -33.79 -2.55
CA ARG A 336 -18.38 -34.34 -3.59
C ARG A 336 -19.56 -33.41 -3.91
N SER A 337 -20.27 -32.95 -2.89
CA SER A 337 -21.39 -32.00 -3.06
C SER A 337 -20.94 -30.74 -3.77
N TYR A 338 -19.87 -30.13 -3.29
CA TYR A 338 -19.33 -28.88 -3.86
C TYR A 338 -18.94 -28.99 -5.33
N LEU A 339 -18.27 -30.08 -5.73
CA LEU A 339 -17.89 -30.32 -7.12
C LEU A 339 -19.09 -30.62 -8.02
N CYS A 340 -20.12 -31.30 -7.47
CA CYS A 340 -21.33 -31.60 -8.19
C CYS A 340 -22.31 -30.44 -8.32
N ASP A 341 -22.44 -29.59 -7.30
CA ASP A 341 -23.46 -28.55 -7.24
C ASP A 341 -23.18 -27.44 -8.30
N ASP A 342 -21.92 -27.21 -8.61
CA ASP A 342 -21.49 -26.26 -9.65
C ASP A 342 -21.31 -26.95 -11.04
N ALA A 343 -21.41 -28.28 -11.12
CA ALA A 343 -21.32 -28.95 -12.41
C ALA A 343 -22.66 -28.88 -13.17
N ALA A 344 -22.64 -28.33 -14.38
CA ALA A 344 -23.82 -28.07 -15.20
C ALA A 344 -24.40 -29.38 -15.78
N GLY A 345 -25.25 -30.06 -15.01
CA GLY A 345 -26.00 -31.23 -15.48
C GLY A 345 -25.33 -32.59 -15.26
N PRO A 346 -26.04 -33.69 -15.58
CA PRO A 346 -25.61 -35.04 -15.22
C PRO A 346 -24.32 -35.50 -15.93
N VAL A 347 -24.11 -35.06 -17.18
CA VAL A 347 -22.91 -35.42 -17.95
C VAL A 347 -21.66 -34.80 -17.34
N ALA A 348 -21.73 -33.54 -16.92
CA ALA A 348 -20.61 -32.85 -16.28
C ALA A 348 -20.32 -33.46 -14.88
N LYS A 349 -21.34 -33.90 -14.15
CA LYS A 349 -21.21 -34.58 -12.85
C LYS A 349 -20.53 -35.94 -13.01
N ALA A 350 -20.92 -36.72 -14.01
CA ALA A 350 -20.36 -38.08 -14.24
C ALA A 350 -18.85 -38.04 -14.56
N ARG A 351 -18.31 -36.92 -15.07
CA ARG A 351 -16.86 -36.77 -15.30
C ARG A 351 -16.03 -36.86 -14.01
N TRP A 352 -16.65 -36.57 -12.87
CA TRP A 352 -16.00 -36.66 -11.56
C TRP A 352 -15.99 -38.06 -10.95
N ASP A 353 -16.72 -39.05 -11.50
CA ASP A 353 -16.82 -40.39 -10.93
C ASP A 353 -15.46 -41.05 -10.65
N PRO A 354 -14.44 -40.99 -11.55
CA PRO A 354 -13.11 -41.52 -11.25
C PRO A 354 -12.45 -40.86 -10.03
N VAL A 355 -12.58 -39.55 -9.89
CA VAL A 355 -12.04 -38.81 -8.75
C VAL A 355 -12.80 -39.16 -7.46
N PHE A 356 -14.11 -39.26 -7.54
CA PHE A 356 -14.93 -39.64 -6.38
C PHE A 356 -14.63 -41.05 -5.84
N ALA A 357 -14.17 -41.94 -6.68
CA ALA A 357 -13.77 -43.31 -6.26
C ALA A 357 -12.51 -43.31 -5.39
N VAL A 358 -11.64 -42.27 -5.52
CA VAL A 358 -10.38 -42.19 -4.78
C VAL A 358 -10.38 -41.13 -3.65
N LEU A 359 -11.49 -40.39 -3.49
CA LEU A 359 -11.60 -39.45 -2.37
C LEU A 359 -11.57 -40.19 -1.02
N GLY A 360 -10.83 -39.65 -0.06
CA GLY A 360 -10.67 -40.28 1.26
C GLY A 360 -9.68 -41.43 1.32
N THR A 361 -9.05 -41.77 0.17
CA THR A 361 -7.98 -42.77 0.11
C THR A 361 -6.60 -42.09 0.09
N ASP A 362 -5.53 -42.90 0.11
CA ASP A 362 -4.15 -42.41 0.00
C ASP A 362 -3.71 -42.15 -1.46
N ALA A 363 -4.61 -42.27 -2.42
CA ALA A 363 -4.33 -41.90 -3.82
C ALA A 363 -3.95 -40.42 -3.94
N PRO A 364 -3.09 -40.02 -4.90
CA PRO A 364 -2.62 -38.62 -5.08
C PRO A 364 -3.77 -37.62 -5.13
N ALA A 365 -4.82 -37.86 -5.90
CA ALA A 365 -6.00 -37.02 -5.99
C ALA A 365 -6.79 -36.96 -4.67
N GLY A 366 -6.92 -38.09 -3.97
CA GLY A 366 -7.59 -38.20 -2.67
C GLY A 366 -6.89 -37.37 -1.60
N GLN A 367 -5.56 -37.36 -1.60
CA GLN A 367 -4.74 -36.55 -0.68
C GLN A 367 -4.77 -35.07 -1.06
N ALA A 368 -4.65 -34.71 -2.34
CA ALA A 368 -4.64 -33.33 -2.80
C ALA A 368 -5.98 -32.62 -2.55
N LEU A 369 -7.11 -33.27 -2.82
CA LEU A 369 -8.46 -32.69 -2.70
C LEU A 369 -9.01 -32.64 -1.26
N ARG A 370 -8.13 -32.58 -0.24
CA ARG A 370 -8.50 -32.45 1.17
C ARG A 370 -8.61 -31.02 1.66
N THR A 371 -8.16 -30.05 0.85
CA THR A 371 -8.14 -28.64 1.25
C THR A 371 -9.07 -27.79 0.39
N PRO A 372 -9.69 -26.73 0.97
CA PRO A 372 -10.55 -25.81 0.23
C PRO A 372 -9.88 -25.21 -1.01
N LEU A 373 -8.58 -24.94 -0.94
CA LEU A 373 -7.83 -24.41 -2.07
C LEU A 373 -7.80 -25.37 -3.25
N MET A 374 -7.40 -26.61 -3.02
CA MET A 374 -7.26 -27.59 -4.10
C MET A 374 -8.61 -27.96 -4.71
N VAL A 375 -9.63 -28.09 -3.89
CA VAL A 375 -11.00 -28.34 -4.37
C VAL A 375 -11.52 -27.14 -5.18
N GLY A 376 -11.26 -25.92 -4.73
CA GLY A 376 -11.61 -24.69 -5.47
C GLY A 376 -10.88 -24.57 -6.81
N LEU A 377 -9.57 -24.92 -6.86
CA LEU A 377 -8.80 -24.96 -8.11
C LEU A 377 -9.37 -26.03 -9.06
N ALA A 378 -9.62 -27.24 -8.55
CA ALA A 378 -10.18 -28.33 -9.34
C ALA A 378 -11.54 -27.94 -9.94
N ARG A 379 -12.43 -27.34 -9.16
CA ARG A 379 -13.69 -26.79 -9.66
C ARG A 379 -13.46 -25.75 -10.78
N ALA A 380 -12.58 -24.77 -10.56
CA ALA A 380 -12.32 -23.71 -11.52
C ALA A 380 -11.72 -24.22 -12.84
N ILE A 381 -11.00 -25.34 -12.80
CA ILE A 381 -10.35 -25.97 -13.95
C ILE A 381 -11.33 -26.85 -14.74
N TYR A 382 -12.06 -27.71 -14.05
CA TYR A 382 -12.79 -28.82 -14.68
C TYR A 382 -14.29 -28.56 -14.84
N ASN A 383 -14.90 -27.70 -14.01
CA ASN A 383 -16.33 -27.41 -14.15
C ASN A 383 -16.57 -26.39 -15.27
N PRO A 384 -17.66 -26.57 -16.06
CA PRO A 384 -18.03 -25.63 -17.11
C PRO A 384 -18.55 -24.33 -16.51
N ARG A 385 -18.21 -23.22 -17.17
CA ARG A 385 -18.81 -21.92 -16.90
C ARG A 385 -20.11 -21.77 -17.70
N PRO A 386 -20.99 -20.83 -17.34
CA PRO A 386 -22.18 -20.52 -18.14
C PRO A 386 -21.81 -20.27 -19.61
N GLY A 387 -22.41 -21.05 -20.53
CA GLY A 387 -22.15 -20.96 -21.97
C GLY A 387 -21.02 -21.84 -22.50
N GLU A 388 -20.27 -22.56 -21.67
CA GLU A 388 -19.23 -23.52 -22.09
C GLU A 388 -19.79 -24.92 -22.26
N SER A 389 -19.23 -25.67 -23.23
CA SER A 389 -19.53 -27.09 -23.43
C SER A 389 -18.58 -27.95 -22.60
N ALA A 390 -19.11 -28.95 -21.88
CA ALA A 390 -18.31 -29.87 -21.11
C ALA A 390 -17.25 -30.65 -21.94
N GLY A 391 -17.53 -30.87 -23.21
CA GLY A 391 -16.61 -31.60 -24.11
C GLY A 391 -15.35 -30.83 -24.52
N THR A 392 -15.27 -29.51 -24.26
CA THR A 392 -14.09 -28.69 -24.53
C THR A 392 -13.17 -28.52 -23.34
N LEU A 393 -13.57 -29.05 -22.16
CA LEU A 393 -12.85 -28.90 -20.92
C LEU A 393 -11.89 -30.07 -20.68
N ARG A 394 -10.83 -29.78 -19.91
CA ARG A 394 -9.95 -30.83 -19.38
C ARG A 394 -10.76 -31.83 -18.56
N ASP A 395 -10.37 -33.10 -18.60
CA ASP A 395 -11.06 -34.15 -17.87
C ASP A 395 -10.51 -34.27 -16.44
N PRO A 396 -11.36 -34.20 -15.39
CA PRO A 396 -10.90 -34.40 -14.02
C PRO A 396 -10.27 -35.77 -13.77
N ALA A 397 -10.53 -36.79 -14.62
CA ALA A 397 -9.90 -38.11 -14.55
C ALA A 397 -8.36 -38.05 -14.64
N GLU A 398 -7.76 -36.97 -15.22
CA GLU A 398 -6.33 -36.80 -15.24
C GLU A 398 -5.69 -36.70 -13.84
N LEU A 399 -6.46 -36.28 -12.82
CA LEU A 399 -6.00 -36.30 -11.42
C LEU A 399 -5.79 -37.73 -10.88
N CYS A 400 -6.35 -38.71 -11.53
CA CYS A 400 -6.24 -40.13 -11.17
C CYS A 400 -5.19 -40.86 -12.06
N ASP A 401 -4.41 -40.11 -12.87
CA ASP A 401 -3.38 -40.72 -13.72
C ASP A 401 -2.34 -41.43 -12.84
N PRO A 402 -2.09 -42.75 -13.07
CA PRO A 402 -1.04 -43.48 -12.36
C PRO A 402 0.37 -42.91 -12.48
N ALA A 403 0.63 -42.06 -13.49
CA ALA A 403 1.90 -41.36 -13.65
C ALA A 403 2.13 -40.25 -12.61
N LEU A 404 1.08 -39.83 -11.89
CA LEU A 404 1.21 -38.91 -10.76
C LEU A 404 1.82 -39.67 -9.57
N GLY A 405 3.08 -39.36 -9.25
CA GLY A 405 3.85 -40.05 -8.23
C GLY A 405 3.38 -39.79 -6.79
N GLY A 406 2.54 -38.76 -6.54
CA GLY A 406 2.09 -38.40 -5.20
C GLY A 406 1.19 -37.17 -5.15
N GLN A 407 0.89 -36.74 -3.94
CA GLN A 407 0.06 -35.55 -3.65
C GLN A 407 0.64 -34.28 -4.31
N THR A 408 1.95 -34.08 -4.21
CA THR A 408 2.63 -32.87 -4.70
C THR A 408 2.50 -32.71 -6.21
N GLU A 409 2.52 -33.81 -6.97
CA GLU A 409 2.35 -33.83 -8.41
C GLU A 409 0.90 -33.49 -8.79
N ALA A 410 -0.08 -34.03 -8.08
CA ALA A 410 -1.50 -33.71 -8.28
C ALA A 410 -1.79 -32.22 -7.98
N GLU A 411 -1.26 -31.69 -6.88
CA GLU A 411 -1.33 -30.26 -6.58
C GLU A 411 -0.64 -29.40 -7.63
N SER A 412 0.52 -29.87 -8.15
CA SER A 412 1.28 -29.18 -9.19
C SER A 412 0.48 -29.05 -10.47
N LEU A 413 -0.21 -30.11 -10.87
CA LEU A 413 -1.09 -30.13 -12.03
C LEU A 413 -2.23 -29.12 -11.89
N LEU A 414 -2.84 -29.01 -10.71
CA LEU A 414 -3.89 -28.03 -10.44
C LEU A 414 -3.37 -26.59 -10.53
N TYR A 415 -2.24 -26.28 -9.91
CA TYR A 415 -1.66 -24.94 -10.00
C TYR A 415 -1.27 -24.57 -11.45
N ASP A 416 -0.74 -25.52 -12.21
CA ASP A 416 -0.31 -25.29 -13.59
C ASP A 416 -1.49 -25.07 -14.54
N ALA A 417 -2.60 -25.75 -14.29
CA ALA A 417 -3.83 -25.62 -15.06
C ALA A 417 -4.66 -24.38 -14.68
N PHE A 418 -4.41 -23.76 -13.53
CA PHE A 418 -5.27 -22.71 -13.02
C PHE A 418 -5.25 -21.42 -13.86
N ILE A 419 -4.05 -20.90 -14.24
CA ILE A 419 -3.97 -19.67 -15.06
C ILE A 419 -4.66 -19.85 -16.42
N PRO A 420 -4.40 -20.91 -17.20
CA PRO A 420 -5.15 -21.21 -18.42
C PRO A 420 -6.67 -21.27 -18.19
N ALA A 421 -7.11 -21.89 -17.09
CA ALA A 421 -8.51 -21.98 -16.76
C ALA A 421 -9.13 -20.62 -16.36
N ALA A 422 -8.42 -19.80 -15.59
CA ALA A 422 -8.87 -18.47 -15.18
C ALA A 422 -9.10 -17.53 -16.38
N TYR A 423 -8.29 -17.67 -17.43
CA TYR A 423 -8.36 -16.86 -18.65
C TYR A 423 -9.00 -17.58 -19.85
N ARG A 424 -9.80 -18.64 -19.59
CA ARG A 424 -10.46 -19.44 -20.61
C ARG A 424 -11.56 -18.70 -21.40
N ASP A 425 -12.19 -17.70 -20.75
CA ASP A 425 -13.28 -16.92 -21.31
C ASP A 425 -12.78 -15.94 -22.38
N HIS A 426 -13.11 -16.22 -23.66
CA HIS A 426 -12.75 -15.40 -24.81
C HIS A 426 -13.80 -14.31 -25.13
N ILE A 427 -15.02 -14.40 -24.59
CA ILE A 427 -16.13 -13.55 -24.99
C ILE A 427 -16.10 -12.21 -24.27
N THR A 428 -15.67 -12.19 -23.01
CA THR A 428 -15.65 -11.00 -22.16
C THR A 428 -14.24 -10.55 -21.77
N GLY A 429 -13.23 -11.36 -22.06
CA GLY A 429 -11.85 -11.15 -21.61
C GLY A 429 -11.01 -10.32 -22.57
N ARG A 430 -10.46 -9.21 -22.08
CA ARG A 430 -9.51 -8.36 -22.82
C ARG A 430 -8.17 -9.05 -23.08
N TRP A 431 -7.79 -10.02 -22.24
CA TRP A 431 -6.52 -10.73 -22.29
C TRP A 431 -6.71 -12.24 -22.33
N THR A 432 -5.84 -12.91 -23.07
CA THR A 432 -5.76 -14.37 -23.13
C THR A 432 -4.79 -14.92 -22.09
N ALA A 433 -4.89 -16.22 -21.79
CA ALA A 433 -3.94 -16.90 -20.91
C ALA A 433 -2.48 -16.75 -21.39
N ARG A 434 -2.25 -16.85 -22.72
CA ARG A 434 -0.91 -16.70 -23.33
C ARG A 434 -0.30 -15.32 -23.08
N GLN A 435 -1.12 -14.28 -23.00
CA GLN A 435 -0.67 -12.92 -22.69
C GLN A 435 -0.50 -12.70 -21.19
N ALA A 436 -1.43 -13.18 -20.38
CA ALA A 436 -1.46 -12.95 -18.94
C ALA A 436 -0.37 -13.69 -18.18
N GLU A 437 -0.09 -14.96 -18.56
CA GLU A 437 0.85 -15.82 -17.86
C GLU A 437 2.29 -15.26 -17.79
N PRO A 438 2.92 -14.79 -18.89
CA PRO A 438 4.23 -14.17 -18.82
C PRO A 438 4.30 -12.94 -17.90
N TRP A 439 3.25 -12.13 -17.89
CA TRP A 439 3.16 -10.95 -17.02
C TRP A 439 3.04 -11.33 -15.55
N LEU A 440 2.22 -12.34 -15.24
CA LEU A 440 2.08 -12.86 -13.88
C LEU A 440 3.37 -13.52 -13.39
N VAL A 441 4.08 -14.26 -14.25
CA VAL A 441 5.40 -14.82 -13.96
C VAL A 441 6.43 -13.73 -13.66
N LEU A 442 6.44 -12.65 -14.44
CA LEU A 442 7.34 -11.51 -14.20
C LEU A 442 7.04 -10.85 -12.85
N LEU A 443 5.75 -10.59 -12.55
CA LEU A 443 5.34 -9.99 -11.29
C LEU A 443 5.65 -10.89 -10.09
N ALA A 444 5.41 -12.20 -10.20
CA ALA A 444 5.74 -13.17 -9.15
C ALA A 444 7.24 -13.19 -8.84
N ARG A 445 8.09 -13.20 -9.88
CA ARG A 445 9.56 -13.13 -9.70
C ARG A 445 10.00 -11.83 -9.06
N HIS A 446 9.40 -10.73 -9.45
CA HIS A 446 9.71 -9.43 -8.86
C HIS A 446 9.43 -9.42 -7.35
N LEU A 447 8.26 -9.91 -6.95
CA LEU A 447 7.90 -10.00 -5.54
C LEU A 447 8.86 -10.91 -4.77
N GLU A 448 9.23 -12.06 -5.33
CA GLU A 448 10.08 -13.06 -4.66
C GLU A 448 11.54 -12.64 -4.59
N GLN A 449 12.11 -12.15 -5.71
CA GLN A 449 13.56 -11.97 -5.86
C GLN A 449 14.02 -10.54 -5.58
N THR A 450 13.13 -9.54 -5.75
CA THR A 450 13.50 -8.12 -5.63
C THR A 450 12.91 -7.48 -4.38
N ILE A 451 11.62 -7.68 -4.16
CA ILE A 451 10.89 -7.04 -3.05
C ILE A 451 11.02 -7.87 -1.76
N GLY A 452 10.98 -9.22 -1.86
CA GLY A 452 10.97 -10.11 -0.70
C GLY A 452 9.69 -9.98 0.16
N ASN A 453 8.59 -9.52 -0.44
CA ASN A 453 7.31 -9.24 0.20
C ASN A 453 6.19 -9.58 -0.80
N PRO A 454 5.05 -10.16 -0.41
CA PRO A 454 3.94 -10.47 -1.30
C PRO A 454 3.18 -9.25 -1.84
N ASP A 455 3.47 -8.04 -1.36
CA ASP A 455 2.74 -6.81 -1.67
C ASP A 455 3.17 -6.19 -3.00
N LEU A 456 2.33 -6.32 -4.03
CA LEU A 456 2.53 -5.66 -5.31
C LEU A 456 2.01 -4.22 -5.25
N ALA A 457 2.90 -3.30 -4.94
CA ALA A 457 2.63 -1.89 -4.89
C ALA A 457 2.97 -1.20 -6.22
N TRP A 458 2.01 -0.49 -6.83
CA TRP A 458 2.23 0.19 -8.12
C TRP A 458 3.34 1.25 -8.05
N TRP A 459 3.61 1.82 -6.88
CA TRP A 459 4.67 2.82 -6.68
C TRP A 459 6.07 2.20 -6.61
N GLN A 460 6.19 0.88 -6.44
CA GLN A 460 7.46 0.14 -6.48
C GLN A 460 7.75 -0.46 -7.86
N LEU A 461 6.90 -0.20 -8.86
CA LEU A 461 7.06 -0.75 -10.21
C LEU A 461 8.40 -0.37 -10.87
N ASN A 462 9.00 0.73 -10.40
CA ASN A 462 10.31 1.18 -10.89
C ASN A 462 11.43 0.17 -10.61
N ASP A 463 11.31 -0.63 -9.54
CA ASP A 463 12.29 -1.65 -9.18
C ASP A 463 12.27 -2.86 -10.14
N LEU A 464 11.22 -2.98 -10.95
CA LEU A 464 11.05 -4.02 -11.97
C LEU A 464 11.76 -3.66 -13.29
N VAL A 465 12.09 -2.39 -13.49
CA VAL A 465 12.78 -1.95 -14.71
C VAL A 465 14.20 -2.51 -14.70
N PRO A 466 14.57 -3.37 -15.69
CA PRO A 466 15.91 -3.94 -15.75
C PRO A 466 16.94 -2.82 -15.81
N ALA A 467 17.87 -2.80 -14.85
CA ALA A 467 18.98 -1.87 -14.90
C ALA A 467 19.71 -2.11 -16.24
N ARG A 468 19.80 -1.09 -17.08
CA ARG A 468 20.73 -1.11 -18.20
C ARG A 468 22.09 -1.47 -17.60
N ALA A 469 22.81 -2.43 -18.21
CA ALA A 469 24.14 -2.83 -17.76
C ALA A 469 24.92 -1.56 -17.38
N PRO A 470 25.55 -1.50 -16.23
CA PRO A 470 26.14 -0.26 -15.76
C PRO A 470 27.26 0.13 -16.71
N ALA A 471 27.01 1.09 -17.58
CA ALA A 471 28.07 2.05 -17.82
C ALA A 471 28.39 2.55 -16.42
N ARG A 472 29.59 2.26 -15.91
CA ARG A 472 30.06 2.59 -14.56
C ARG A 472 29.65 4.01 -14.20
N GLY A 473 28.53 4.18 -13.52
CA GLY A 473 27.97 5.48 -13.11
C GLY A 473 26.46 5.39 -12.93
N THR A 474 26.05 5.28 -11.68
CA THR A 474 24.82 5.82 -11.11
C THR A 474 23.47 5.34 -11.64
N ARG A 475 22.79 4.52 -10.81
CA ARG A 475 21.32 4.38 -10.85
C ARG A 475 20.72 5.76 -10.56
N ILE A 476 20.28 6.45 -11.59
CA ILE A 476 19.48 7.66 -11.45
C ILE A 476 18.05 7.20 -11.17
N SER A 477 17.68 7.07 -9.90
CA SER A 477 16.27 6.96 -9.53
C SER A 477 15.59 8.31 -9.84
N ALA A 478 14.31 8.29 -10.25
CA ALA A 478 13.56 9.54 -10.49
C ALA A 478 13.58 10.46 -9.25
N GLY A 479 13.64 9.90 -8.03
CA GLY A 479 13.83 10.62 -6.78
C GLY A 479 15.25 11.22 -6.64
N GLY A 480 16.28 10.50 -7.10
CA GLY A 480 17.66 11.03 -7.14
C GLY A 480 17.82 12.16 -8.14
N LEU A 481 17.12 12.08 -9.27
CA LEU A 481 17.08 13.14 -10.27
C LEU A 481 16.35 14.38 -9.72
N ALA A 482 15.22 14.18 -9.04
CA ALA A 482 14.44 15.27 -8.45
C ALA A 482 15.18 15.93 -7.27
N SER A 483 15.79 15.16 -6.36
CA SER A 483 16.58 15.72 -5.25
C SER A 483 17.87 16.36 -5.73
N GLY A 484 18.52 15.78 -6.76
CA GLY A 484 19.67 16.38 -7.42
C GLY A 484 19.34 17.69 -8.12
N ILE A 485 18.20 17.77 -8.82
CA ILE A 485 17.69 19.01 -9.43
C ILE A 485 17.41 20.06 -8.34
N MET A 486 16.74 19.69 -7.24
CA MET A 486 16.44 20.63 -6.15
C MET A 486 17.69 21.11 -5.41
N LEU A 487 18.64 20.23 -5.11
CA LEU A 487 19.90 20.58 -4.47
C LEU A 487 20.80 21.42 -5.41
N GLY A 488 20.84 21.05 -6.69
CA GLY A 488 21.58 21.79 -7.72
C GLY A 488 20.97 23.16 -8.02
N LEU A 489 19.62 23.27 -8.03
CA LEU A 489 18.94 24.56 -8.17
C LEU A 489 19.18 25.47 -6.96
N SER A 490 19.09 24.94 -5.74
CA SER A 490 19.33 25.75 -4.54
C SER A 490 20.78 26.21 -4.41
N SER A 491 21.75 25.35 -4.73
CA SER A 491 23.18 25.69 -4.73
C SER A 491 23.57 26.54 -5.95
N GLY A 492 22.99 26.22 -7.13
CA GLY A 492 23.24 27.00 -8.35
C GLY A 492 22.60 28.38 -8.34
N PHE A 493 21.39 28.50 -7.74
CA PHE A 493 20.77 29.82 -7.51
C PHE A 493 21.60 30.67 -6.54
N GLY A 494 22.05 30.07 -5.42
CA GLY A 494 22.93 30.76 -4.45
C GLY A 494 24.26 31.17 -5.07
N PHE A 495 24.89 30.25 -5.80
CA PHE A 495 26.20 30.49 -6.43
C PHE A 495 26.10 31.43 -7.64
N GLY A 496 25.06 31.30 -8.48
CA GLY A 496 24.81 32.18 -9.61
C GLY A 496 24.43 33.59 -9.19
N PHE A 497 23.66 33.75 -8.09
CA PHE A 497 23.37 35.05 -7.49
C PHE A 497 24.64 35.68 -6.92
N LEU A 498 25.48 34.90 -6.25
CA LEU A 498 26.77 35.37 -5.72
C LEU A 498 27.73 35.79 -6.85
N LEU A 499 27.86 34.94 -7.90
CA LEU A 499 28.67 35.28 -9.09
C LEU A 499 28.11 36.47 -9.85
N GLY A 500 26.80 36.61 -10.01
CA GLY A 500 26.16 37.76 -10.64
C GLY A 500 26.36 39.05 -9.85
N PHE A 501 26.31 38.94 -8.51
CA PHE A 501 26.54 40.08 -7.63
C PHE A 501 28.02 40.52 -7.59
N VAL A 502 28.96 39.55 -7.64
CA VAL A 502 30.41 39.80 -7.59
C VAL A 502 30.96 40.22 -8.97
N PHE A 503 30.55 39.54 -10.03
CA PHE A 503 31.08 39.77 -11.39
C PHE A 503 30.22 40.71 -12.26
N GLY A 504 28.94 40.91 -11.91
CA GLY A 504 28.06 41.85 -12.60
C GLY A 504 28.66 43.27 -12.72
N PRO A 505 29.21 43.85 -11.64
CA PRO A 505 29.91 45.15 -11.73
C PRO A 505 31.13 45.14 -12.64
N VAL A 506 31.89 44.01 -12.68
CA VAL A 506 33.10 43.89 -13.51
C VAL A 506 32.76 43.80 -15.00
N PHE A 507 31.69 43.10 -15.37
CA PHE A 507 31.21 43.06 -16.76
C PHE A 507 30.52 44.35 -17.19
N GLY A 508 29.92 45.09 -16.26
CA GLY A 508 29.26 46.36 -16.54
C GLY A 508 30.21 47.50 -16.86
N LEU A 509 31.50 47.38 -16.51
CA LEU A 509 32.53 48.37 -16.89
C LEU A 509 32.88 48.35 -18.38
N LYS A 510 32.38 47.38 -19.17
CA LYS A 510 32.63 47.26 -20.62
C LYS A 510 31.56 47.87 -21.52
N PHE A 511 30.46 48.42 -20.97
CA PHE A 511 29.39 49.05 -21.74
C PHE A 511 29.14 50.47 -21.20
N PRO A 512 29.60 51.52 -21.87
CA PRO A 512 29.37 52.87 -21.40
C PRO A 512 27.98 53.42 -21.77
N ASP A 513 27.31 53.92 -20.76
CA ASP A 513 26.56 55.19 -20.71
C ASP A 513 25.38 55.50 -21.64
N GLN A 514 24.63 54.55 -22.17
CA GLN A 514 23.40 54.99 -22.85
C GLN A 514 22.08 54.71 -22.09
N TYR A 515 22.08 53.81 -21.10
CA TYR A 515 20.88 53.54 -20.28
C TYR A 515 21.24 53.02 -18.87
N PRO A 516 21.28 53.86 -17.84
CA PRO A 516 21.75 53.48 -16.50
C PRO A 516 20.88 52.40 -15.82
N TRP A 517 19.59 52.32 -16.09
CA TRP A 517 18.69 51.36 -15.47
C TRP A 517 18.59 50.03 -16.23
N THR A 518 18.67 50.02 -17.55
CA THR A 518 18.74 48.82 -18.37
C THR A 518 20.05 48.08 -18.14
N GLY A 519 21.14 48.78 -17.83
CA GLY A 519 22.43 48.18 -17.47
C GLY A 519 22.37 47.37 -16.18
N LEU A 520 21.68 47.82 -15.13
CA LEU A 520 21.54 47.11 -13.88
C LEU A 520 20.67 45.84 -14.04
N MET A 521 19.55 45.94 -14.76
CA MET A 521 18.67 44.80 -15.03
C MET A 521 19.33 43.76 -15.95
N ALA A 522 20.08 44.19 -16.95
CA ALA A 522 20.90 43.33 -17.79
C ALA A 522 22.00 42.63 -16.97
N ARG A 523 22.62 43.30 -16.01
CA ARG A 523 23.64 42.72 -15.10
C ARG A 523 23.05 41.65 -14.18
N ILE A 524 21.86 41.90 -13.61
CA ILE A 524 21.13 40.93 -12.78
C ILE A 524 20.73 39.73 -13.62
N ALA A 525 20.20 39.92 -14.84
CA ALA A 525 19.79 38.86 -15.73
C ALA A 525 20.97 38.03 -16.26
N HIS A 526 22.13 38.63 -16.56
CA HIS A 526 23.35 37.91 -16.96
C HIS A 526 23.97 37.11 -15.81
N GLY A 527 23.71 37.47 -14.55
CA GLY A 527 24.11 36.66 -13.39
C GLY A 527 23.16 35.52 -13.10
N ILE A 528 21.84 35.71 -13.25
CA ILE A 528 20.82 34.71 -12.93
C ILE A 528 20.77 33.59 -13.98
N VAL A 529 20.88 33.92 -15.28
CA VAL A 529 20.78 32.92 -16.37
C VAL A 529 21.88 31.86 -16.31
N PRO A 530 23.17 32.19 -16.16
CA PRO A 530 24.21 31.19 -15.93
C PRO A 530 24.00 30.42 -14.63
N GLY A 531 23.57 31.07 -13.56
CA GLY A 531 23.29 30.39 -12.27
C GLY A 531 22.23 29.33 -12.37
N VAL A 532 21.15 29.59 -13.09
CA VAL A 532 20.10 28.60 -13.35
C VAL A 532 20.60 27.46 -14.24
N VAL A 533 21.39 27.77 -15.29
CA VAL A 533 21.96 26.74 -16.19
C VAL A 533 23.01 25.89 -15.47
N PHE A 534 23.90 26.50 -14.68
CA PHE A 534 24.89 25.73 -13.91
C PHE A 534 24.27 24.98 -12.73
N GLY A 535 23.21 25.50 -12.11
CA GLY A 535 22.42 24.79 -11.11
C GLY A 535 21.74 23.56 -11.69
N TYR A 536 21.20 23.65 -12.90
CA TYR A 536 20.61 22.55 -13.63
C TYR A 536 21.65 21.49 -14.03
N LEU A 537 22.82 21.93 -14.53
CA LEU A 537 23.93 21.03 -14.85
C LEU A 537 24.54 20.37 -13.60
N GLY A 538 24.65 21.10 -12.50
CA GLY A 538 25.06 20.57 -11.20
C GLY A 538 24.10 19.53 -10.65
N ALA A 539 22.80 19.71 -10.87
CA ALA A 539 21.74 18.76 -10.53
C ALA A 539 21.84 17.46 -11.35
N LEU A 540 22.20 17.57 -12.64
CA LEU A 540 22.44 16.40 -13.49
C LEU A 540 23.69 15.60 -13.11
N VAL A 541 24.71 16.27 -12.55
CA VAL A 541 26.00 15.66 -12.21
C VAL A 541 26.09 15.22 -10.74
N GLY A 542 25.42 15.92 -9.83
CA GLY A 542 25.51 15.72 -8.38
C GLY A 542 24.48 14.73 -7.77
N GLY A 543 23.69 14.07 -8.55
CA GLY A 543 22.53 13.31 -8.10
C GLY A 543 22.61 11.82 -7.87
N PRO A 544 23.63 11.22 -7.21
CA PRO A 544 23.54 9.80 -6.87
C PRO A 544 23.66 9.54 -5.37
N GLY A 545 22.68 9.87 -4.57
CA GLY A 545 22.85 9.57 -3.13
C GLY A 545 21.64 9.67 -2.23
N GLY A 546 20.51 10.08 -2.70
CA GLY A 546 19.36 10.31 -1.82
C GLY A 546 18.04 9.98 -2.48
N GLY A 547 17.84 8.73 -2.91
CA GLY A 547 16.53 8.26 -3.32
C GLY A 547 15.59 8.23 -2.13
N LEU A 548 14.87 9.33 -1.89
CA LEU A 548 13.65 9.29 -1.09
C LEU A 548 12.66 8.44 -1.90
N GLU A 549 12.31 7.27 -1.37
CA GLU A 549 11.18 6.50 -1.89
C GLU A 549 9.96 7.42 -1.90
N ALA A 550 9.55 7.87 -3.08
CA ALA A 550 8.34 8.65 -3.22
C ALA A 550 7.14 7.74 -2.93
N LYS A 551 6.54 7.87 -1.75
CA LYS A 551 5.28 7.20 -1.39
C LYS A 551 4.09 8.05 -1.85
N PRO A 552 2.95 7.44 -2.20
CA PRO A 552 1.73 8.20 -2.52
C PRO A 552 1.39 9.20 -1.41
N SER A 553 1.10 10.43 -1.79
CA SER A 553 0.99 11.56 -0.86
C SER A 553 -0.21 11.50 0.08
N ASP A 554 -1.21 10.65 -0.19
CA ASP A 554 -2.41 10.58 0.65
C ASP A 554 -3.23 9.30 0.38
N LEU A 555 -3.09 8.34 1.26
CA LEU A 555 -3.83 7.08 1.26
C LEU A 555 -5.15 7.13 2.07
N ALA A 556 -5.51 8.30 2.64
CA ALA A 556 -6.47 8.45 3.75
C ALA A 556 -7.95 8.16 3.46
N ARG A 557 -8.37 8.10 2.20
CA ARG A 557 -9.80 7.95 1.88
C ARG A 557 -10.10 6.82 0.92
N VAL A 558 -9.13 5.95 0.66
CA VAL A 558 -9.24 5.08 -0.49
C VAL A 558 -8.96 3.64 -0.13
N THR A 559 -9.96 2.83 -0.31
CA THR A 559 -9.92 1.38 -0.11
C THR A 559 -9.49 0.61 -1.38
N SER A 560 -9.13 1.30 -2.47
CA SER A 560 -8.74 0.62 -3.72
C SER A 560 -7.46 1.18 -4.33
N CYS A 561 -6.64 0.30 -4.88
CA CYS A 561 -5.38 0.61 -5.56
C CYS A 561 -5.54 1.65 -6.68
N THR A 562 -6.63 1.55 -7.47
CA THR A 562 -6.93 2.49 -8.56
C THR A 562 -7.28 3.89 -8.08
N ALA A 563 -7.94 4.00 -6.94
CA ALA A 563 -8.34 5.28 -6.40
C ALA A 563 -7.14 6.00 -5.76
N VAL A 564 -6.20 5.27 -5.11
CA VAL A 564 -4.91 5.82 -4.64
C VAL A 564 -4.12 6.39 -5.81
N LEU A 565 -3.99 5.61 -6.89
CA LEU A 565 -3.31 6.06 -8.12
C LEU A 565 -3.98 7.30 -8.73
N ALA A 566 -5.32 7.33 -8.81
CA ALA A 566 -6.05 8.46 -9.36
C ALA A 566 -5.85 9.74 -8.54
N ARG A 567 -5.76 9.62 -7.22
CA ARG A 567 -5.50 10.74 -6.33
C ARG A 567 -4.07 11.23 -6.45
N ASP A 568 -3.10 10.34 -6.40
CA ASP A 568 -1.68 10.69 -6.55
C ASP A 568 -1.43 11.38 -7.91
N ARG A 569 -2.08 10.90 -8.98
CA ARG A 569 -2.08 11.55 -10.29
C ARG A 569 -2.62 12.98 -10.25
N LYS A 570 -3.73 13.23 -9.56
CA LYS A 570 -4.30 14.59 -9.43
C LYS A 570 -3.34 15.53 -8.71
N VAL A 571 -2.72 15.05 -7.63
CA VAL A 571 -1.73 15.82 -6.87
C VAL A 571 -0.48 16.07 -7.73
N ALA A 572 0.01 15.06 -8.45
CA ALA A 572 1.15 15.19 -9.36
C ALA A 572 0.90 16.23 -10.46
N LEU A 573 -0.28 16.17 -11.10
CA LEU A 573 -0.68 17.15 -12.13
C LEU A 573 -0.83 18.55 -11.55
N LEU A 574 -1.33 18.69 -10.33
CA LEU A 574 -1.44 19.97 -9.65
C LEU A 574 -0.05 20.58 -9.43
N TYR A 575 0.91 19.80 -8.91
CA TYR A 575 2.31 20.25 -8.75
C TYR A 575 2.93 20.61 -10.10
N LEU A 576 2.75 19.78 -11.13
CA LEU A 576 3.27 20.04 -12.47
C LEU A 576 2.73 21.35 -13.04
N LEU A 577 1.42 21.55 -13.01
CA LEU A 577 0.78 22.71 -13.62
C LEU A 577 1.03 23.99 -12.83
N VAL A 578 0.75 23.97 -11.51
CA VAL A 578 0.87 25.19 -10.69
C VAL A 578 2.32 25.63 -10.58
N SER A 579 3.24 24.73 -10.22
CA SER A 579 4.64 25.08 -10.08
C SER A 579 5.31 25.32 -11.44
N GLY A 580 4.97 24.53 -12.46
CA GLY A 580 5.52 24.64 -13.80
C GLY A 580 5.12 25.94 -14.48
N ILE A 581 3.84 26.29 -14.43
CA ILE A 581 3.34 27.55 -15.01
C ILE A 581 3.87 28.76 -14.21
N ALA A 582 3.80 28.72 -12.88
CA ALA A 582 4.28 29.84 -12.06
C ALA A 582 5.78 30.12 -12.27
N LEU A 583 6.61 29.08 -12.18
CA LEU A 583 8.06 29.20 -12.42
C LEU A 583 8.37 29.53 -13.89
N GLY A 584 7.59 28.98 -14.83
CA GLY A 584 7.73 29.24 -16.26
C GLY A 584 7.41 30.68 -16.64
N LEU A 585 6.33 31.25 -16.11
CA LEU A 585 5.96 32.63 -16.37
C LEU A 585 6.98 33.60 -15.76
N VAL A 586 7.43 33.38 -14.53
CA VAL A 586 8.46 34.21 -13.88
C VAL A 586 9.77 34.15 -14.65
N GLY A 587 10.28 32.95 -14.92
CA GLY A 587 11.53 32.75 -15.66
C GLY A 587 11.44 33.26 -17.08
N GLY A 588 10.32 33.00 -17.76
CA GLY A 588 10.07 33.45 -19.12
C GLY A 588 9.97 34.97 -19.26
N PHE A 589 9.31 35.63 -18.31
CA PHE A 589 9.22 37.08 -18.27
C PHE A 589 10.58 37.71 -18.02
N LEU A 590 11.35 37.23 -17.04
CA LEU A 590 12.70 37.71 -16.75
C LEU A 590 13.66 37.56 -17.96
N PHE A 591 13.57 36.41 -18.65
CA PHE A 591 14.36 36.16 -19.85
C PHE A 591 13.88 37.00 -21.04
N GLY A 592 12.58 37.17 -21.18
CA GLY A 592 11.97 37.98 -22.23
C GLY A 592 12.30 39.45 -22.16
N LEU A 593 12.52 40.00 -20.95
CA LEU A 593 12.98 41.36 -20.75
C LEU A 593 14.38 41.62 -21.32
N VAL A 594 15.19 40.55 -21.44
CA VAL A 594 16.60 40.64 -21.87
C VAL A 594 16.75 40.47 -23.38
N ARG A 595 15.87 39.70 -24.02
CA ARG A 595 16.09 39.34 -25.43
C ARG A 595 14.87 39.56 -26.33
N GLU A 596 13.84 38.74 -26.19
CA GLU A 596 12.56 38.89 -26.90
C GLU A 596 11.45 38.27 -26.05
N LEU A 597 10.34 38.97 -25.87
CA LEU A 597 9.27 38.55 -24.97
C LEU A 597 8.66 37.18 -25.37
N THR A 598 8.49 36.94 -26.68
CA THR A 598 7.95 35.69 -27.20
C THR A 598 8.85 34.49 -26.93
N LEU A 599 10.15 34.63 -27.20
CA LEU A 599 11.14 33.58 -26.95
C LEU A 599 11.30 33.31 -25.45
N GLY A 600 11.26 34.39 -24.64
CA GLY A 600 11.30 34.30 -23.19
C GLY A 600 10.13 33.53 -22.61
N VAL A 601 8.89 33.81 -23.03
CA VAL A 601 7.69 33.13 -22.53
C VAL A 601 7.69 31.66 -22.93
N VAL A 602 8.00 31.31 -24.17
CA VAL A 602 8.04 29.94 -24.66
C VAL A 602 9.14 29.14 -23.95
N GLY A 603 10.34 29.68 -23.86
CA GLY A 603 11.46 29.05 -23.16
C GLY A 603 11.23 28.91 -21.67
N GLY A 604 10.64 29.93 -21.04
CA GLY A 604 10.28 29.92 -19.64
C GLY A 604 9.21 28.87 -19.31
N LEU A 605 8.16 28.79 -20.12
CA LEU A 605 7.14 27.75 -19.93
C LEU A 605 7.71 26.33 -20.10
N ALA A 606 8.57 26.12 -21.10
CA ALA A 606 9.23 24.83 -21.29
C ALA A 606 10.10 24.46 -20.08
N ALA A 607 10.94 25.40 -19.60
CA ALA A 607 11.77 25.20 -18.42
C ALA A 607 10.92 25.00 -17.15
N GLY A 608 9.85 25.80 -17.01
CA GLY A 608 8.92 25.67 -15.89
C GLY A 608 8.22 24.33 -15.84
N LEU A 609 7.81 23.78 -16.99
CA LEU A 609 7.22 22.43 -17.05
C LEU A 609 8.22 21.34 -16.64
N VAL A 610 9.49 21.46 -17.03
CA VAL A 610 10.56 20.54 -16.61
C VAL A 610 10.77 20.62 -15.09
N LEU A 611 10.81 21.82 -14.52
CA LEU A 611 10.94 22.03 -13.09
C LEU A 611 9.72 21.55 -12.32
N GLY A 612 8.51 21.84 -12.83
CA GLY A 612 7.25 21.35 -12.27
C GLY A 612 7.17 19.83 -12.29
N PHE A 613 7.67 19.18 -13.35
CA PHE A 613 7.79 17.71 -13.41
C PHE A 613 8.77 17.19 -12.35
N GLY A 614 9.93 17.79 -12.19
CA GLY A 614 10.91 17.44 -11.16
C GLY A 614 10.32 17.56 -9.74
N LEU A 615 9.62 18.66 -9.45
CA LEU A 615 8.95 18.86 -8.17
C LEU A 615 7.83 17.86 -7.93
N SER A 616 7.03 17.58 -8.96
CA SER A 616 6.01 16.54 -8.92
C SER A 616 6.61 15.16 -8.62
N ALA A 617 7.71 14.79 -9.29
CA ALA A 617 8.41 13.52 -9.09
C ALA A 617 9.05 13.39 -7.69
N ALA A 618 9.46 14.51 -7.08
CA ALA A 618 9.97 14.53 -5.71
C ALA A 618 8.88 14.37 -4.63
N ARG A 619 7.63 14.67 -4.97
CA ARG A 619 6.52 14.74 -4.01
C ARG A 619 5.45 13.66 -4.20
N THR A 620 5.42 13.01 -5.36
CA THR A 620 4.41 12.00 -5.73
C THR A 620 5.07 10.81 -6.43
N ALA A 621 4.45 9.65 -6.36
CA ALA A 621 4.95 8.43 -7.01
C ALA A 621 4.47 8.29 -8.48
N TRP A 622 3.46 9.06 -8.89
CA TRP A 622 2.84 8.93 -10.21
C TRP A 622 3.79 9.12 -11.41
N PRO A 623 4.71 10.12 -11.43
CA PRO A 623 5.63 10.28 -12.55
C PRO A 623 6.56 9.09 -12.72
N SER A 624 7.11 8.56 -11.62
CA SER A 624 7.97 7.37 -11.63
C SER A 624 7.21 6.13 -12.12
N TYR A 625 5.96 5.95 -11.67
CA TYR A 625 5.08 4.89 -12.16
C TYR A 625 4.83 4.99 -13.66
N VAL A 626 4.54 6.20 -14.20
CA VAL A 626 4.27 6.39 -15.63
C VAL A 626 5.50 6.05 -16.47
N LEU A 627 6.68 6.47 -16.04
CA LEU A 627 7.94 6.18 -16.73
C LEU A 627 8.25 4.67 -16.69
N ALA A 628 8.17 4.04 -15.51
CA ALA A 628 8.42 2.61 -15.36
C ALA A 628 7.42 1.78 -16.19
N ARG A 629 6.12 2.11 -16.10
CA ARG A 629 5.08 1.44 -16.90
C ARG A 629 5.34 1.60 -18.40
N GLY A 630 5.70 2.81 -18.84
CA GLY A 630 6.01 3.08 -20.26
C GLY A 630 7.19 2.26 -20.75
N GLU A 631 8.28 2.21 -19.99
CA GLU A 631 9.46 1.41 -20.33
C GLU A 631 9.16 -0.09 -20.38
N LEU A 632 8.44 -0.62 -19.37
CA LEU A 632 8.06 -2.03 -19.33
C LEU A 632 7.10 -2.40 -20.47
N ALA A 633 6.19 -1.50 -20.84
CA ALA A 633 5.26 -1.71 -21.95
C ALA A 633 5.96 -1.64 -23.32
N LEU A 634 6.90 -0.70 -23.52
CA LEU A 634 7.73 -0.62 -24.73
C LEU A 634 8.61 -1.86 -24.92
N ARG A 635 9.03 -2.49 -23.83
CA ARG A 635 9.78 -3.76 -23.85
C ARG A 635 8.86 -5.00 -23.94
N HIS A 636 7.56 -4.83 -24.04
CA HIS A 636 6.55 -5.91 -24.06
C HIS A 636 6.59 -6.80 -22.79
N LEU A 637 7.12 -6.30 -21.69
CA LEU A 637 7.22 -7.02 -20.42
C LEU A 637 5.92 -6.93 -19.61
N LEU A 638 5.18 -5.82 -19.71
CA LEU A 638 3.87 -5.62 -19.08
C LEU A 638 2.91 -4.87 -20.04
N PRO A 639 1.59 -4.97 -19.84
CA PRO A 639 0.63 -4.29 -20.69
C PRO A 639 0.60 -2.77 -20.41
N TRP A 640 0.28 -1.96 -21.44
CA TRP A 640 0.07 -0.53 -21.31
C TRP A 640 -1.00 -0.19 -20.27
N SER A 641 -2.06 -0.97 -20.17
CA SER A 641 -3.14 -0.83 -19.19
C SER A 641 -2.91 -1.75 -17.98
N LEU A 642 -1.76 -1.61 -17.31
CA LEU A 642 -1.37 -2.47 -16.18
C LEU A 642 -2.43 -2.54 -15.09
N MET A 643 -3.01 -1.40 -14.67
CA MET A 643 -4.02 -1.39 -13.60
C MET A 643 -5.30 -2.13 -13.99
N ASP A 644 -5.71 -2.02 -15.26
CA ASP A 644 -6.85 -2.78 -15.77
C ASP A 644 -6.56 -4.28 -15.78
N PHE A 645 -5.32 -4.66 -16.12
CA PHE A 645 -4.86 -6.05 -16.07
C PHE A 645 -4.86 -6.60 -14.64
N LEU A 646 -4.32 -5.85 -13.68
CA LEU A 646 -4.33 -6.26 -12.27
C LEU A 646 -5.76 -6.39 -11.72
N ALA A 647 -6.64 -5.44 -12.07
CA ALA A 647 -8.05 -5.51 -11.71
C ALA A 647 -8.77 -6.70 -12.37
N ASP A 648 -8.41 -7.06 -13.61
CA ASP A 648 -8.95 -8.26 -14.27
C ASP A 648 -8.43 -9.54 -13.63
N ALA A 649 -7.14 -9.63 -13.32
CA ALA A 649 -6.54 -10.75 -12.60
C ALA A 649 -7.16 -10.93 -11.19
N HIS A 650 -7.50 -9.82 -10.52
CA HIS A 650 -8.24 -9.84 -9.25
C HIS A 650 -9.65 -10.40 -9.43
N ARG A 651 -10.41 -9.90 -10.40
CA ARG A 651 -11.76 -10.42 -10.70
C ARG A 651 -11.77 -11.91 -11.05
N ARG A 652 -10.70 -12.41 -11.68
CA ARG A 652 -10.52 -13.84 -12.03
C ARG A 652 -10.00 -14.68 -10.87
N GLY A 653 -9.75 -14.09 -9.71
CA GLY A 653 -9.29 -14.80 -8.52
C GLY A 653 -7.82 -15.22 -8.53
N VAL A 654 -7.01 -14.69 -9.47
CA VAL A 654 -5.54 -14.91 -9.50
C VAL A 654 -4.85 -14.03 -8.47
N LEU A 655 -5.29 -12.76 -8.38
CA LEU A 655 -4.83 -11.81 -7.39
C LEU A 655 -5.92 -11.56 -6.34
N ARG A 656 -5.52 -11.03 -5.19
CA ARG A 656 -6.39 -10.42 -4.17
C ARG A 656 -5.98 -8.97 -3.95
N GLN A 657 -6.90 -8.16 -3.49
CA GLN A 657 -6.60 -6.79 -3.09
C GLN A 657 -6.50 -6.72 -1.55
N ALA A 658 -5.39 -6.21 -1.05
CA ALA A 658 -5.15 -5.93 0.35
C ALA A 658 -4.87 -4.43 0.50
N GLY A 659 -5.88 -3.66 0.93
CA GLY A 659 -5.75 -2.20 0.99
C GLY A 659 -5.41 -1.57 -0.37
N ALA A 660 -4.28 -0.88 -0.42
CA ALA A 660 -3.81 -0.16 -1.61
C ALA A 660 -2.90 -1.01 -2.53
N VAL A 661 -2.68 -2.29 -2.24
CA VAL A 661 -1.78 -3.18 -2.97
C VAL A 661 -2.52 -4.42 -3.50
N TYR A 662 -1.93 -5.06 -4.51
CA TYR A 662 -2.36 -6.38 -4.94
C TYR A 662 -1.40 -7.44 -4.39
N GLN A 663 -1.91 -8.64 -4.16
CA GLN A 663 -1.14 -9.82 -3.76
C GLN A 663 -1.60 -11.01 -4.60
N PHE A 664 -0.74 -11.98 -4.83
CA PHE A 664 -1.23 -13.27 -5.32
C PHE A 664 -2.19 -13.86 -4.31
N ARG A 665 -3.32 -14.40 -4.79
CA ARG A 665 -4.35 -14.96 -3.92
C ARG A 665 -3.80 -16.08 -3.04
N HIS A 666 -2.85 -16.85 -3.58
CA HIS A 666 -2.19 -17.97 -2.93
C HIS A 666 -0.69 -17.82 -3.07
N ILE A 667 0.03 -17.82 -1.97
CA ILE A 667 1.49 -17.67 -1.95
C ILE A 667 2.20 -18.79 -2.72
N GLU A 668 1.66 -20.03 -2.66
CA GLU A 668 2.21 -21.15 -3.43
C GLU A 668 2.10 -20.93 -4.95
N LEU A 669 1.03 -20.29 -5.42
CA LEU A 669 0.91 -19.89 -6.83
C LEU A 669 2.00 -18.88 -7.21
N GLN A 670 2.29 -17.91 -6.32
CA GLN A 670 3.38 -16.94 -6.52
C GLN A 670 4.73 -17.66 -6.62
N HIS A 671 5.07 -18.53 -5.66
CA HIS A 671 6.33 -19.27 -5.64
C HIS A 671 6.52 -20.10 -6.91
N ARG A 672 5.48 -20.82 -7.34
CA ARG A 672 5.51 -21.62 -8.56
C ARG A 672 5.66 -20.79 -9.83
N LEU A 673 4.94 -19.69 -9.94
CA LEU A 673 5.10 -18.77 -11.07
C LEU A 673 6.50 -18.14 -11.09
N ALA A 674 7.06 -17.81 -9.93
CA ALA A 674 8.40 -17.25 -9.84
C ALA A 674 9.50 -18.24 -10.31
N THR A 675 9.30 -19.53 -10.04
CA THR A 675 10.26 -20.59 -10.43
C THR A 675 10.11 -21.09 -11.88
N ARG A 676 8.97 -20.82 -12.54
CA ARG A 676 8.78 -21.20 -13.95
C ARG A 676 9.86 -20.60 -14.86
N LYS A 677 10.44 -21.40 -15.74
CA LYS A 677 11.32 -20.85 -16.81
C LYS A 677 10.47 -19.91 -17.67
N ALA A 678 10.98 -18.70 -17.91
CA ALA A 678 10.31 -17.78 -18.84
C ALA A 678 10.11 -18.50 -20.18
N PRO A 679 8.90 -18.49 -20.75
CA PRO A 679 8.71 -19.01 -22.09
C PRO A 679 9.68 -18.26 -22.99
N LYS A 680 10.49 -18.99 -23.78
CA LYS A 680 11.33 -18.38 -24.82
C LYS A 680 10.35 -17.66 -25.73
N THR A 681 10.33 -16.35 -25.70
CA THR A 681 9.59 -15.55 -26.66
C THR A 681 10.15 -15.84 -28.04
N ASP A 682 9.41 -16.59 -28.83
CA ASP A 682 9.72 -16.85 -30.22
C ASP A 682 9.70 -15.52 -30.99
N PRO A 683 10.81 -15.06 -31.55
CA PRO A 683 10.86 -13.81 -32.30
C PRO A 683 9.97 -13.78 -33.55
N SER A 684 9.52 -14.94 -34.04
CA SER A 684 8.74 -15.08 -35.27
C SER A 684 7.25 -14.74 -35.15
N GLN A 685 6.72 -14.48 -33.96
CA GLN A 685 5.32 -14.08 -33.71
C GLN A 685 5.15 -12.57 -33.45
N ARG A 686 6.08 -11.74 -33.94
CA ARG A 686 6.03 -10.28 -33.86
C ARG A 686 5.32 -9.66 -35.09
N LEU A 687 4.13 -10.05 -35.40
CA LEU A 687 3.30 -9.34 -36.42
C LEU A 687 1.87 -9.22 -35.92
#